data_b5aa092ad1d01630fe2d06731ffa6b7a
#
_entry.id   b5aa092ad1d01630fe2d06731ffa6b7a
#
_cell.length_a   1.000
_cell.length_b   1.000
_cell.length_c   1.000
_cell.angle_alpha   90.00
_cell.angle_beta   90.00
_cell.angle_gamma   90.00
#
_symmetry.space_group_name_H-M   'P 1'
#
loop_
_entity.id
_entity.type
_entity.pdbx_description
1 polymer ?
#
loop_
_entity_poly.entity_id
_entity_poly.type
_entity_poly.pdbx_seq_one_letter_code
_entity_poly.pdbx_strand_id
1 'polypeptide(L)'
;MKDWKNLVVVLVATLAGLALVETGLRLFTTFSPGSDSLIAPAALPGASSEMARARSYVQRLAAVDGTDRAWFAESPAALPNRTAPAPERVARYADFERRGLFASQSEYVWNRSVVERDRCNPHGLFHGFPDTVPTFTPSQRTLHPPYRFPPTATLPSGLVTNAFGLRGHPIALVKPARTVRIAFLGASTTVGFHPFAYSYPEFVEFWLNRFAEANHYDVRFEALNGGREGINSNDIAAVAREELVPLDPDLAVYYEGSNQFPAANRLVSAAIAPRSQIDPRAPVAGHVVPAAWRSHLAIANLVDRALMGSRVVGEPVKPSYRLLWPKGVDERNPDPDSPDLPLQLPTIVKDLDSIRASLNSVGAPLFLCSFNWFTPPAEGLAGGRHRLLYLQLNTTLWPLRYADVRRLADFQNRVFHNYAAARKIGYLDVAAIFPRDADLQVDAIHPTEVGDRLRAWIFFQQLVPAVRALLESHQLPRAAAHGLPPFPAWAPAEMPTACAPPAGPFRKLTGLSLDEMVADPGSTHTIDAQGLLRITTRPEQWAYSARFPLRPAADQAGALWIRLRARVLQGQVGFGVQDQVSQDFQVEKLVDPTSGMQDIFLPVPDPANAAMLVVRNTAAGGTQSTVVIEEASLVSPP
;
A
#
# COMPACT_ATOMS: atom_id res chain seq x y z
N MET A 1 45.79 32.83 -42.23
CA MET A 1 46.00 33.24 -40.81
C MET A 1 44.91 34.18 -40.26
N LYS A 2 44.29 35.01 -41.10
CA LYS A 2 43.17 35.90 -40.62
C LYS A 2 41.92 35.16 -40.24
N ASP A 3 41.56 34.10 -40.96
CA ASP A 3 40.34 33.29 -40.73
C ASP A 3 40.40 32.47 -39.44
N TRP A 4 41.56 31.99 -39.03
CA TRP A 4 41.74 31.27 -37.78
C TRP A 4 41.45 32.15 -36.54
N LYS A 5 41.89 33.41 -36.55
CA LYS A 5 41.60 34.34 -35.44
C LYS A 5 40.11 34.64 -35.31
N ASN A 6 39.44 34.79 -36.42
CA ASN A 6 37.98 35.00 -36.41
C ASN A 6 37.24 33.77 -35.92
N LEU A 7 37.67 32.57 -36.31
CA LEU A 7 37.08 31.31 -35.83
C LEU A 7 37.26 31.16 -34.31
N VAL A 8 38.44 31.48 -33.78
CA VAL A 8 38.72 31.44 -32.33
C VAL A 8 37.83 32.46 -31.58
N VAL A 9 37.69 33.68 -32.11
CA VAL A 9 36.84 34.71 -31.50
C VAL A 9 35.39 34.26 -31.46
N VAL A 10 34.87 33.69 -32.55
CA VAL A 10 33.51 33.17 -32.61
C VAL A 10 33.33 32.03 -31.63
N LEU A 11 34.25 31.09 -31.54
CA LEU A 11 34.22 29.96 -30.62
C LEU A 11 34.18 30.44 -29.15
N VAL A 12 35.07 31.36 -28.79
CA VAL A 12 35.17 31.92 -27.43
C VAL A 12 33.87 32.67 -27.07
N ALA A 13 33.36 33.50 -28.00
CA ALA A 13 32.11 34.22 -27.77
C ALA A 13 30.91 33.27 -27.59
N THR A 14 30.86 32.19 -28.38
CA THR A 14 29.80 31.17 -28.27
C THR A 14 29.88 30.43 -26.93
N LEU A 15 31.07 30.01 -26.51
CA LEU A 15 31.29 29.34 -25.22
C LEU A 15 30.95 30.27 -24.05
N ALA A 16 31.33 31.54 -24.11
CA ALA A 16 30.97 32.52 -23.09
C ALA A 16 29.46 32.76 -23.03
N GLY A 17 28.80 32.84 -24.18
CA GLY A 17 27.32 32.94 -24.25
C GLY A 17 26.62 31.73 -23.63
N LEU A 18 27.07 30.51 -23.94
CA LEU A 18 26.55 29.28 -23.36
C LEU A 18 26.77 29.23 -21.84
N ALA A 19 27.96 29.67 -21.36
CA ALA A 19 28.23 29.72 -19.93
C ALA A 19 27.35 30.72 -19.17
N LEU A 20 27.02 31.85 -19.78
CA LEU A 20 26.09 32.84 -19.22
C LEU A 20 24.68 32.30 -19.16
N VAL A 21 24.21 31.64 -20.23
CA VAL A 21 22.88 31.00 -20.25
C VAL A 21 22.78 29.88 -19.20
N GLU A 22 23.82 29.04 -19.11
CA GLU A 22 23.88 27.96 -18.10
C GLU A 22 23.82 28.53 -16.69
N THR A 23 24.59 29.58 -16.40
CA THR A 23 24.59 30.26 -15.10
C THR A 23 23.23 30.87 -14.80
N GLY A 24 22.62 31.53 -15.75
CA GLY A 24 21.26 32.08 -15.60
C GLY A 24 20.23 30.99 -15.32
N LEU A 25 20.25 29.90 -16.06
CA LEU A 25 19.34 28.78 -15.83
C LEU A 25 19.52 28.19 -14.43
N ARG A 26 20.75 28.04 -13.93
CA ARG A 26 21.01 27.55 -12.56
C ARG A 26 20.48 28.47 -11.47
N LEU A 27 20.50 29.78 -11.71
CA LEU A 27 19.98 30.77 -10.76
C LEU A 27 18.46 30.83 -10.73
N PHE A 28 17.81 30.61 -11.88
CA PHE A 28 16.35 30.74 -12.01
C PHE A 28 15.59 29.42 -12.11
N THR A 29 16.27 28.27 -12.06
CA THR A 29 15.63 26.95 -12.08
C THR A 29 16.04 26.12 -10.87
N THR A 30 15.25 25.10 -10.56
CA THR A 30 15.55 24.12 -9.49
C THR A 30 16.57 23.06 -9.93
N PHE A 31 17.43 23.38 -10.91
CA PHE A 31 18.44 22.43 -11.39
C PHE A 31 19.46 22.11 -10.30
N SER A 32 19.56 20.84 -9.94
CA SER A 32 20.59 20.30 -9.05
C SER A 32 21.48 19.36 -9.82
N PRO A 33 22.79 19.67 -9.99
CA PRO A 33 23.75 18.78 -10.65
C PRO A 33 23.78 17.41 -9.98
N GLY A 34 23.77 16.34 -10.77
CA GLY A 34 23.86 14.97 -10.27
C GLY A 34 22.54 14.27 -9.97
N SER A 35 21.39 14.95 -10.12
CA SER A 35 20.07 14.33 -9.90
C SER A 35 19.73 13.19 -10.89
N ASP A 36 20.40 13.17 -12.04
CA ASP A 36 20.21 12.16 -13.10
C ASP A 36 21.34 11.12 -13.18
N SER A 37 22.26 11.07 -12.22
CA SER A 37 23.38 10.13 -12.33
C SER A 37 22.91 8.70 -12.12
N LEU A 38 22.91 7.93 -13.19
CA LEU A 38 22.70 6.47 -13.22
C LEU A 38 23.85 5.67 -12.55
N ILE A 39 24.76 6.35 -11.85
CA ILE A 39 25.97 5.74 -11.31
C ILE A 39 25.77 5.45 -9.84
N ALA A 40 25.75 4.18 -9.55
CA ALA A 40 25.67 3.51 -8.26
C ALA A 40 24.37 3.79 -7.48
N PRO A 41 23.81 2.82 -6.77
CA PRO A 41 22.74 3.09 -5.83
C PRO A 41 23.31 4.06 -4.79
N ALA A 42 23.00 5.36 -4.94
CA ALA A 42 23.20 6.27 -3.83
C ALA A 42 22.43 5.66 -2.66
N ALA A 43 23.12 5.46 -1.55
CA ALA A 43 22.47 5.00 -0.33
C ALA A 43 21.20 5.84 -0.14
N LEU A 44 20.07 5.19 0.16
CA LEU A 44 18.86 5.89 0.55
C LEU A 44 19.25 6.93 1.60
N PRO A 45 18.70 8.17 1.55
CA PRO A 45 18.99 9.14 2.57
C PRO A 45 18.72 8.49 3.92
N GLY A 46 19.71 8.48 4.81
CA GLY A 46 19.48 7.98 6.15
C GLY A 46 18.33 8.76 6.82
N ALA A 47 17.64 8.16 7.76
CA ALA A 47 16.51 8.76 8.49
C ALA A 47 16.79 10.21 8.98
N SER A 48 18.05 10.56 9.20
CA SER A 48 18.49 11.91 9.54
C SER A 48 18.30 12.93 8.40
N SER A 49 18.53 12.52 7.15
CA SER A 49 18.37 13.43 5.98
C SER A 49 16.88 13.59 5.60
N GLU A 50 16.09 12.53 5.72
CA GLU A 50 14.63 12.61 5.54
C GLU A 50 14.01 13.51 6.61
N MET A 51 14.43 13.36 7.87
CA MET A 51 13.96 14.21 8.97
C MET A 51 14.33 15.69 8.75
N ALA A 52 15.55 15.99 8.29
CA ALA A 52 15.94 17.36 7.96
C ALA A 52 15.06 17.94 6.84
N ARG A 53 14.74 17.15 5.85
CA ARG A 53 13.84 17.49 4.74
C ARG A 53 12.42 17.75 5.27
N ALA A 54 11.87 16.84 6.05
CA ALA A 54 10.53 17.00 6.63
C ALA A 54 10.45 18.27 7.52
N ARG A 55 11.47 18.53 8.33
CA ARG A 55 11.57 19.79 9.10
C ARG A 55 11.54 21.01 8.20
N SER A 56 12.22 20.99 7.05
CA SER A 56 12.18 22.10 6.11
C SER A 56 10.77 22.37 5.56
N TYR A 57 9.96 21.32 5.37
CA TYR A 57 8.55 21.48 5.02
C TYR A 57 7.75 22.09 6.18
N VAL A 58 7.90 21.58 7.39
CA VAL A 58 7.23 22.12 8.60
C VAL A 58 7.54 23.61 8.78
N GLN A 59 8.77 24.05 8.53
CA GLN A 59 9.14 25.47 8.64
C GLN A 59 8.42 26.36 7.61
N ARG A 60 8.01 25.81 6.47
CA ARG A 60 7.28 26.57 5.43
C ARG A 60 5.77 26.58 5.62
N LEU A 61 5.23 25.70 6.47
CA LEU A 61 3.79 25.73 6.78
C LEU A 61 3.44 26.99 7.57
N ALA A 62 2.22 27.47 7.40
CA ALA A 62 1.70 28.56 8.23
C ALA A 62 1.73 28.15 9.71
N ALA A 63 2.08 29.08 10.57
CA ALA A 63 2.01 28.85 12.02
C ALA A 63 0.53 28.77 12.45
N VAL A 64 0.22 27.82 13.32
CA VAL A 64 -1.07 27.72 13.98
C VAL A 64 -0.88 28.15 15.43
N ASP A 65 -1.69 29.09 15.90
CA ASP A 65 -1.59 29.63 17.24
C ASP A 65 -1.65 28.53 18.30
N GLY A 66 -0.85 28.69 19.35
CA GLY A 66 -0.76 27.71 20.45
C GLY A 66 -0.04 26.42 20.09
N THR A 67 0.59 26.35 18.92
CA THR A 67 1.45 25.23 18.53
C THR A 67 2.91 25.66 18.41
N ASP A 68 3.83 24.73 18.70
CA ASP A 68 5.26 24.95 18.50
C ASP A 68 5.81 23.94 17.47
N ARG A 69 6.46 24.45 16.42
CA ARG A 69 7.11 23.62 15.39
C ARG A 69 8.21 22.71 15.95
N ALA A 70 8.78 23.04 17.11
CA ALA A 70 9.75 22.19 17.79
C ALA A 70 9.17 20.82 18.16
N TRP A 71 7.88 20.74 18.46
CA TRP A 71 7.21 19.48 18.78
C TRP A 71 7.27 18.45 17.65
N PHE A 72 7.43 18.89 16.41
CA PHE A 72 7.61 17.97 15.27
C PHE A 72 8.79 17.00 15.47
N ALA A 73 9.82 17.41 16.22
CA ALA A 73 10.97 16.56 16.49
C ALA A 73 10.75 15.59 17.66
N GLU A 74 9.73 15.81 18.48
CA GLU A 74 9.39 14.98 19.62
C GLU A 74 8.61 13.74 19.19
N SER A 75 8.71 12.66 19.94
CA SER A 75 7.98 11.39 19.68
C SER A 75 7.15 11.01 20.88
N PRO A 76 6.03 10.31 20.67
CA PRO A 76 5.28 9.69 21.76
C PRO A 76 6.17 8.78 22.60
N ALA A 77 5.72 8.45 23.82
CA ALA A 77 6.34 7.41 24.62
C ALA A 77 6.23 6.05 23.90
N ALA A 78 7.26 5.22 24.04
CA ALA A 78 7.23 3.87 23.48
C ALA A 78 6.04 3.08 24.04
N LEU A 79 5.37 2.33 23.17
CA LEU A 79 4.27 1.46 23.60
C LEU A 79 4.80 0.39 24.56
N PRO A 80 4.13 0.16 25.71
CA PRO A 80 4.69 -0.65 26.80
C PRO A 80 4.94 -2.12 26.41
N ASN A 81 4.20 -2.65 25.47
CA ASN A 81 4.31 -4.03 24.97
C ASN A 81 4.98 -4.12 23.60
N ARG A 82 5.59 -3.05 23.11
CA ARG A 82 6.32 -3.12 21.85
C ARG A 82 7.66 -3.79 22.04
N THR A 83 7.84 -4.94 21.38
CA THR A 83 9.15 -5.59 21.27
C THR A 83 9.90 -5.05 20.06
N ALA A 84 11.22 -4.89 20.19
CA ALA A 84 12.04 -4.59 19.02
C ALA A 84 11.93 -5.74 18.01
N PRO A 85 11.88 -5.44 16.69
CA PRO A 85 11.92 -6.49 15.68
C PRO A 85 13.13 -7.39 15.88
N ALA A 86 12.98 -8.70 15.65
CA ALA A 86 14.08 -9.64 15.74
C ALA A 86 15.26 -9.21 14.84
N PRO A 87 16.52 -9.31 15.32
CA PRO A 87 17.70 -8.86 14.56
C PRO A 87 17.78 -9.46 13.15
N GLU A 88 17.37 -10.72 12.99
CA GLU A 88 17.33 -11.43 11.70
C GLU A 88 16.34 -10.80 10.75
N ARG A 89 15.21 -10.29 11.26
CA ARG A 89 14.23 -9.56 10.48
C ARG A 89 14.80 -8.23 10.01
N VAL A 90 15.44 -7.47 10.90
CA VAL A 90 16.09 -6.20 10.54
C VAL A 90 17.16 -6.44 9.46
N ALA A 91 17.99 -7.47 9.63
CA ALA A 91 19.00 -7.85 8.65
C ALA A 91 18.37 -8.23 7.30
N ARG A 92 17.24 -8.92 7.29
CA ARG A 92 16.51 -9.32 6.08
C ARG A 92 15.92 -8.13 5.35
N TYR A 93 15.34 -7.17 6.04
CA TYR A 93 14.87 -5.92 5.44
C TYR A 93 16.03 -5.13 4.85
N ALA A 94 17.13 -5.00 5.58
CA ALA A 94 18.33 -4.35 5.08
C ALA A 94 18.94 -5.06 3.85
N ASP A 95 18.80 -6.39 3.74
CA ASP A 95 19.20 -7.14 2.54
C ASP A 95 18.28 -6.84 1.35
N PHE A 96 16.97 -6.81 1.54
CA PHE A 96 16.04 -6.43 0.49
C PHE A 96 16.29 -5.00 0.00
N GLU A 97 16.58 -4.08 0.91
CA GLU A 97 16.94 -2.71 0.59
C GLU A 97 18.21 -2.64 -0.26
N ARG A 98 19.29 -3.30 0.18
CA ARG A 98 20.57 -3.37 -0.59
C ARG A 98 20.39 -3.98 -1.97
N ARG A 99 19.51 -4.95 -2.13
CA ARG A 99 19.22 -5.62 -3.40
C ARG A 99 18.26 -4.83 -4.28
N GLY A 100 17.78 -3.71 -3.83
CA GLY A 100 16.82 -2.90 -4.56
C GLY A 100 15.46 -3.59 -4.76
N LEU A 101 15.06 -4.46 -3.84
CA LEU A 101 13.79 -5.20 -3.88
C LEU A 101 12.80 -4.69 -2.82
N PHE A 102 13.23 -3.77 -1.99
CA PHE A 102 12.49 -3.38 -0.78
C PHE A 102 11.07 -2.89 -1.08
N ALA A 103 10.87 -1.96 -2.01
CA ALA A 103 9.54 -1.40 -2.25
C ALA A 103 8.56 -2.42 -2.83
N SER A 104 8.94 -3.15 -3.87
CA SER A 104 8.08 -4.17 -4.47
C SER A 104 7.86 -5.36 -3.54
N GLN A 105 8.87 -5.72 -2.76
CA GLN A 105 8.79 -6.81 -1.79
C GLN A 105 8.12 -6.38 -0.50
N SER A 106 8.32 -5.16 0.01
CA SER A 106 7.66 -4.71 1.23
C SER A 106 6.17 -4.49 1.01
N GLU A 107 5.75 -3.95 -0.15
CA GLU A 107 4.32 -3.86 -0.48
C GLU A 107 3.73 -5.25 -0.72
N TYR A 108 4.43 -6.11 -1.45
CA TYR A 108 4.00 -7.49 -1.64
C TYR A 108 3.90 -8.24 -0.30
N VAL A 109 4.93 -8.16 0.53
CA VAL A 109 4.98 -8.73 1.88
C VAL A 109 3.93 -8.10 2.77
N TRP A 110 3.75 -6.79 2.68
CA TRP A 110 2.80 -6.02 3.43
C TRP A 110 1.36 -6.38 3.05
N ASN A 111 1.02 -6.30 1.77
CA ASN A 111 -0.31 -6.62 1.29
C ASN A 111 -0.64 -8.10 1.49
N ARG A 112 0.32 -9.00 1.30
CA ARG A 112 0.13 -10.43 1.57
C ARG A 112 0.12 -10.77 3.05
N SER A 113 0.88 -10.11 3.88
CA SER A 113 0.89 -10.37 5.33
C SER A 113 -0.45 -10.09 5.98
N VAL A 114 -1.24 -9.22 5.38
CA VAL A 114 -2.44 -8.71 6.02
C VAL A 114 -3.70 -8.92 5.18
N VAL A 115 -3.59 -8.95 3.88
CA VAL A 115 -4.73 -8.97 2.95
C VAL A 115 -4.95 -10.32 2.28
N GLU A 116 -3.88 -11.06 1.97
CA GLU A 116 -4.05 -12.42 1.43
C GLU A 116 -4.46 -13.39 2.52
N ARG A 117 -5.70 -13.78 2.44
CA ARG A 117 -6.32 -14.74 3.31
C ARG A 117 -5.98 -16.15 2.85
N ASP A 118 -5.11 -16.81 3.57
CA ASP A 118 -5.19 -18.25 3.57
C ASP A 118 -6.44 -18.66 4.35
N ARG A 119 -7.47 -19.05 3.63
CA ARG A 119 -8.72 -19.52 4.22
C ARG A 119 -8.51 -20.73 5.13
N CYS A 120 -7.37 -21.38 5.01
CA CYS A 120 -7.02 -22.56 5.76
C CYS A 120 -6.06 -22.29 6.92
N ASN A 121 -5.57 -21.07 7.03
CA ASN A 121 -4.81 -20.61 8.19
C ASN A 121 -5.41 -19.31 8.73
N PRO A 122 -6.48 -19.39 9.53
CA PRO A 122 -7.17 -18.21 10.06
C PRO A 122 -6.29 -17.35 10.97
N HIS A 123 -5.14 -17.87 11.42
CA HIS A 123 -4.22 -17.18 12.31
C HIS A 123 -2.98 -16.65 11.62
N GLY A 124 -2.80 -16.94 10.32
CA GLY A 124 -1.62 -16.52 9.59
C GLY A 124 -2.00 -16.09 8.18
N LEU A 125 -1.73 -14.84 7.87
CA LEU A 125 -2.00 -14.28 6.55
C LEU A 125 -0.81 -14.36 5.61
N PHE A 126 0.33 -14.81 6.09
CA PHE A 126 1.54 -14.78 5.28
C PHE A 126 2.36 -16.06 5.41
N HIS A 127 2.30 -16.85 4.33
CA HIS A 127 3.19 -17.98 4.16
C HIS A 127 4.53 -17.50 3.59
N GLY A 128 5.62 -17.92 4.17
CA GLY A 128 6.97 -17.64 3.69
C GLY A 128 7.77 -16.64 4.50
N PHE A 129 7.13 -16.02 5.48
CA PHE A 129 7.85 -15.41 6.60
C PHE A 129 7.55 -16.22 7.85
N PRO A 130 8.56 -16.54 8.66
CA PRO A 130 8.35 -17.31 9.90
C PRO A 130 7.43 -16.59 10.90
N ASP A 131 7.14 -15.35 10.64
CA ASP A 131 6.35 -14.47 11.49
C ASP A 131 5.05 -14.08 10.77
N THR A 132 4.10 -14.98 10.74
CA THR A 132 2.73 -14.65 10.28
C THR A 132 2.11 -13.62 11.21
N VAL A 133 1.40 -12.66 10.63
CA VAL A 133 0.55 -11.75 11.40
C VAL A 133 -0.74 -12.49 11.71
N PRO A 134 -0.99 -12.87 12.97
CA PRO A 134 -2.28 -13.45 13.31
C PRO A 134 -3.35 -12.38 13.13
N THR A 135 -4.32 -12.67 12.31
CA THR A 135 -5.50 -11.84 12.15
C THR A 135 -6.73 -12.66 12.46
N PHE A 136 -7.73 -11.98 12.91
CA PHE A 136 -9.04 -12.54 13.02
C PHE A 136 -9.75 -12.40 11.67
N THR A 137 -10.10 -13.51 11.05
CA THR A 137 -10.91 -13.50 9.83
C THR A 137 -12.25 -14.14 10.13
N PRO A 138 -13.36 -13.41 10.04
CA PRO A 138 -14.66 -14.07 9.95
C PRO A 138 -14.67 -14.96 8.71
N SER A 139 -15.17 -16.16 8.85
CA SER A 139 -15.17 -17.18 7.80
C SER A 139 -16.05 -16.87 6.57
N GLN A 140 -16.70 -15.71 6.53
CA GLN A 140 -17.62 -15.35 5.45
C GLN A 140 -17.19 -14.07 4.76
N ARG A 141 -17.01 -14.12 3.44
CA ARG A 141 -16.73 -12.96 2.57
C ARG A 141 -17.78 -11.85 2.62
N THR A 142 -18.91 -12.09 3.27
CA THR A 142 -20.03 -11.15 3.39
C THR A 142 -19.97 -10.28 4.64
N LEU A 143 -19.00 -10.54 5.54
CA LEU A 143 -18.87 -9.75 6.77
C LEU A 143 -17.97 -8.53 6.55
N HIS A 144 -18.40 -7.42 7.09
CA HIS A 144 -17.71 -6.17 7.15
C HIS A 144 -17.46 -5.77 8.61
N PRO A 145 -16.25 -5.41 9.01
CA PRO A 145 -15.00 -5.50 8.26
C PRO A 145 -14.56 -6.95 8.06
N PRO A 146 -13.77 -7.20 7.00
CA PRO A 146 -13.41 -8.57 6.65
C PRO A 146 -12.49 -9.27 7.66
N TYR A 147 -11.84 -8.53 8.53
CA TYR A 147 -10.98 -9.05 9.59
C TYR A 147 -10.79 -8.02 10.71
N ARG A 148 -10.26 -8.49 11.85
CA ARG A 148 -9.83 -7.68 13.00
C ARG A 148 -8.47 -8.14 13.46
N PHE A 149 -7.67 -7.25 14.03
CA PHE A 149 -6.47 -7.66 14.73
C PHE A 149 -6.82 -8.27 16.10
N PRO A 150 -6.01 -9.21 16.59
CA PRO A 150 -6.21 -9.77 17.92
C PRO A 150 -6.02 -8.68 18.98
N PRO A 151 -6.80 -8.72 20.07
CA PRO A 151 -6.67 -7.75 21.16
C PRO A 151 -5.39 -7.99 21.97
N THR A 152 -4.84 -6.92 22.51
CA THR A 152 -3.68 -6.91 23.42
C THR A 152 -2.50 -7.73 22.87
N ALA A 153 -2.22 -7.55 21.57
CA ALA A 153 -1.20 -8.31 20.87
C ALA A 153 -0.01 -7.43 20.49
N THR A 154 1.18 -8.02 20.53
CA THR A 154 2.36 -7.55 19.83
C THR A 154 2.60 -8.50 18.67
N LEU A 155 2.32 -8.05 17.46
CA LEU A 155 2.44 -8.89 16.29
C LEU A 155 3.91 -8.99 15.84
N PRO A 156 4.33 -10.10 15.24
CA PRO A 156 5.67 -10.24 14.69
C PRO A 156 6.04 -9.18 13.67
N SER A 157 5.05 -8.59 12.99
CA SER A 157 5.23 -7.47 12.07
C SER A 157 5.62 -6.15 12.74
N GLY A 158 5.53 -6.06 14.07
CA GLY A 158 5.77 -4.84 14.85
C GLY A 158 4.50 -4.09 15.25
N LEU A 159 3.33 -4.50 14.77
CA LEU A 159 2.06 -3.90 15.17
C LEU A 159 1.76 -4.20 16.64
N VAL A 160 1.38 -3.18 17.39
CA VAL A 160 0.90 -3.31 18.77
C VAL A 160 -0.57 -2.94 18.80
N THR A 161 -1.41 -3.80 19.38
CA THR A 161 -2.85 -3.58 19.51
C THR A 161 -3.26 -3.46 20.98
N ASN A 162 -4.30 -2.66 21.20
CA ASN A 162 -4.94 -2.53 22.51
C ASN A 162 -5.99 -3.63 22.76
N ALA A 163 -6.72 -3.55 23.87
CA ALA A 163 -7.75 -4.53 24.24
C ALA A 163 -8.92 -4.66 23.23
N PHE A 164 -9.02 -3.75 22.29
CA PHE A 164 -10.06 -3.73 21.24
C PHE A 164 -9.51 -4.14 19.86
N GLY A 165 -8.26 -4.56 19.78
CA GLY A 165 -7.63 -4.88 18.50
C GLY A 165 -7.31 -3.65 17.64
N LEU A 166 -7.42 -2.43 18.17
CA LEU A 166 -7.01 -1.22 17.48
C LEU A 166 -5.50 -0.99 17.71
N ARG A 167 -4.81 -0.50 16.68
CA ARG A 167 -3.40 -0.11 16.81
C ARG A 167 -3.27 1.02 17.82
N GLY A 168 -2.32 0.92 18.74
CA GLY A 168 -1.98 1.96 19.69
C GLY A 168 -1.90 1.49 21.13
N HIS A 169 -1.88 2.46 22.03
CA HIS A 169 -1.77 2.20 23.47
C HIS A 169 -3.09 1.67 24.06
N PRO A 170 -3.04 1.10 25.30
CA PRO A 170 -4.24 0.67 26.01
C PRO A 170 -5.20 1.84 26.28
N ILE A 171 -6.48 1.61 26.03
CA ILE A 171 -7.57 2.53 26.35
C ILE A 171 -8.66 1.80 27.15
N ALA A 172 -9.46 2.54 27.91
CA ALA A 172 -10.60 1.98 28.64
C ALA A 172 -11.85 1.90 27.73
N LEU A 173 -12.75 0.93 27.96
CA LEU A 173 -14.03 0.86 27.25
C LEU A 173 -14.87 2.12 27.57
N VAL A 174 -15.07 2.40 28.84
CA VAL A 174 -15.76 3.61 29.28
C VAL A 174 -14.80 4.78 29.19
N LYS A 175 -15.20 5.83 28.47
CA LYS A 175 -14.39 7.03 28.29
C LYS A 175 -14.12 7.71 29.64
N PRO A 176 -12.85 7.91 30.03
CA PRO A 176 -12.53 8.62 31.26
C PRO A 176 -13.01 10.09 31.23
N ALA A 177 -13.26 10.66 32.39
CA ALA A 177 -13.59 12.08 32.50
C ALA A 177 -12.46 12.93 31.92
N ARG A 178 -12.82 14.06 31.32
CA ARG A 178 -11.88 14.99 30.67
C ARG A 178 -11.05 14.40 29.52
N THR A 179 -11.54 13.28 28.93
CA THR A 179 -10.91 12.67 27.77
C THR A 179 -11.68 13.02 26.50
N VAL A 180 -10.95 13.41 25.46
CA VAL A 180 -11.43 13.64 24.09
C VAL A 180 -10.95 12.49 23.21
N ARG A 181 -11.87 11.68 22.69
CA ARG A 181 -11.57 10.57 21.80
C ARG A 181 -11.72 10.98 20.34
N ILE A 182 -10.68 10.74 19.56
CA ILE A 182 -10.68 11.00 18.12
C ILE A 182 -10.63 9.68 17.39
N ALA A 183 -11.69 9.35 16.64
CA ALA A 183 -11.74 8.17 15.80
C ALA A 183 -11.07 8.47 14.44
N PHE A 184 -10.05 7.70 14.07
CA PHE A 184 -9.41 7.75 12.77
C PHE A 184 -9.91 6.59 11.91
N LEU A 185 -10.63 6.92 10.86
CA LEU A 185 -11.28 6.02 9.92
C LEU A 185 -10.51 5.97 8.61
N GLY A 186 -10.10 4.79 8.18
CA GLY A 186 -9.36 4.63 6.94
C GLY A 186 -8.83 3.22 6.74
N ALA A 187 -7.96 3.07 5.76
CA ALA A 187 -7.39 1.77 5.40
C ALA A 187 -5.91 1.64 5.83
N SER A 188 -5.06 1.06 4.97
CA SER A 188 -3.62 0.85 5.22
C SER A 188 -2.88 2.14 5.57
N THR A 189 -3.23 3.23 4.92
CA THR A 189 -2.63 4.55 5.18
C THR A 189 -2.99 5.11 6.56
N THR A 190 -4.01 4.59 7.21
CA THR A 190 -4.45 4.99 8.56
C THR A 190 -3.88 4.07 9.63
N VAL A 191 -3.92 2.74 9.45
CA VAL A 191 -3.25 1.85 10.39
C VAL A 191 -1.74 2.09 10.38
N GLY A 192 -1.18 2.50 9.25
CA GLY A 192 0.25 2.74 9.06
C GLY A 192 1.06 1.44 8.97
N PHE A 193 2.27 1.51 8.45
CA PHE A 193 3.14 0.34 8.37
C PHE A 193 3.42 -0.24 9.75
N HIS A 194 3.24 -1.56 9.89
CA HIS A 194 3.45 -2.25 11.17
C HIS A 194 4.86 -2.06 11.77
N PRO A 195 5.95 -2.07 10.99
CA PRO A 195 7.29 -1.83 11.52
C PRO A 195 7.50 -0.41 12.06
N PHE A 196 6.71 0.58 11.63
CA PHE A 196 6.87 1.95 12.11
C PHE A 196 6.55 2.03 13.59
N ALA A 197 7.34 2.83 14.29
CA ALA A 197 7.17 3.03 15.73
C ALA A 197 5.78 3.55 16.06
N TYR A 198 5.27 4.46 15.25
CA TYR A 198 3.98 5.13 15.43
C TYR A 198 3.30 5.30 14.08
N SER A 199 1.96 5.28 14.09
CA SER A 199 1.11 5.71 12.98
C SER A 199 0.82 7.20 13.07
N TYR A 200 0.27 7.79 11.99
CA TYR A 200 -0.11 9.20 12.04
C TYR A 200 -1.18 9.52 13.12
N PRO A 201 -2.18 8.66 13.44
CA PRO A 201 -3.09 8.91 14.55
C PRO A 201 -2.40 9.05 15.90
N GLU A 202 -1.37 8.22 16.18
CA GLU A 202 -0.61 8.26 17.43
C GLU A 202 0.21 9.56 17.56
N PHE A 203 0.79 10.05 16.45
CA PHE A 203 1.45 11.36 16.45
C PHE A 203 0.46 12.51 16.65
N VAL A 204 -0.72 12.47 16.00
CA VAL A 204 -1.75 13.50 16.17
C VAL A 204 -2.21 13.55 17.64
N GLU A 205 -2.47 12.40 18.25
CA GLU A 205 -2.78 12.31 19.68
C GLU A 205 -1.70 12.98 20.54
N PHE A 206 -0.45 12.61 20.30
CA PHE A 206 0.68 13.13 21.04
C PHE A 206 0.76 14.66 20.96
N TRP A 207 0.67 15.24 19.77
CA TRP A 207 0.76 16.69 19.61
C TRP A 207 -0.50 17.43 20.10
N LEU A 208 -1.67 16.83 20.03
CA LEU A 208 -2.88 17.40 20.65
C LEU A 208 -2.76 17.42 22.18
N ASN A 209 -2.15 16.42 22.79
CA ASN A 209 -1.85 16.44 24.23
C ASN A 209 -0.82 17.53 24.57
N ARG A 210 0.23 17.70 23.74
CA ARG A 210 1.18 18.83 23.89
C ARG A 210 0.48 20.18 23.72
N PHE A 211 -0.45 20.29 22.78
CA PHE A 211 -1.25 21.49 22.58
C PHE A 211 -2.14 21.78 23.79
N ALA A 212 -2.81 20.77 24.35
CA ALA A 212 -3.63 20.94 25.54
C ALA A 212 -2.78 21.41 26.74
N GLU A 213 -1.65 20.77 26.96
CA GLU A 213 -0.71 21.15 28.04
C GLU A 213 -0.21 22.59 27.87
N ALA A 214 0.28 22.96 26.70
CA ALA A 214 0.85 24.28 26.43
C ALA A 214 -0.18 25.41 26.50
N ASN A 215 -1.46 25.12 26.25
CA ASN A 215 -2.55 26.09 26.28
C ASN A 215 -3.45 25.96 27.52
N HIS A 216 -3.04 25.15 28.51
CA HIS A 216 -3.71 24.98 29.81
C HIS A 216 -5.15 24.43 29.71
N TYR A 217 -5.43 23.63 28.68
CA TYR A 217 -6.68 22.89 28.61
C TYR A 217 -6.60 21.64 29.50
N ASP A 218 -7.52 21.50 30.44
CA ASP A 218 -7.59 20.34 31.35
C ASP A 218 -8.30 19.15 30.67
N VAL A 219 -7.71 18.69 29.57
CA VAL A 219 -8.20 17.56 28.77
C VAL A 219 -7.06 16.66 28.32
N ARG A 220 -7.38 15.40 28.08
CA ARG A 220 -6.49 14.41 27.45
C ARG A 220 -7.10 13.91 26.15
N PHE A 221 -6.30 13.80 25.11
CA PHE A 221 -6.69 13.21 23.84
C PHE A 221 -6.31 11.74 23.78
N GLU A 222 -7.20 10.92 23.22
CA GLU A 222 -7.00 9.50 22.90
C GLU A 222 -7.36 9.25 21.43
N ALA A 223 -6.44 8.68 20.65
CA ALA A 223 -6.68 8.27 19.27
C ALA A 223 -7.23 6.85 19.21
N LEU A 224 -8.33 6.68 18.50
CA LEU A 224 -8.89 5.38 18.15
C LEU A 224 -8.51 5.08 16.69
N ASN A 225 -7.43 4.33 16.46
CA ASN A 225 -6.99 3.97 15.12
C ASN A 225 -7.82 2.81 14.57
N GLY A 226 -8.89 3.12 13.82
CA GLY A 226 -9.76 2.16 13.16
C GLY A 226 -9.25 1.68 11.80
N GLY A 227 -8.02 2.04 11.43
CA GLY A 227 -7.42 1.65 10.14
C GLY A 227 -7.13 0.15 10.03
N ARG A 228 -7.27 -0.38 8.82
CA ARG A 228 -6.92 -1.75 8.43
C ARG A 228 -6.52 -1.80 6.96
N GLU A 229 -5.59 -2.69 6.60
CA GLU A 229 -5.14 -2.81 5.22
C GLU A 229 -6.23 -3.40 4.32
N GLY A 230 -6.28 -2.91 3.09
CA GLY A 230 -7.10 -3.46 2.02
C GLY A 230 -8.60 -3.31 2.19
N ILE A 231 -9.08 -2.59 3.21
CA ILE A 231 -10.52 -2.38 3.42
C ILE A 231 -11.06 -1.24 2.56
N ASN A 232 -12.32 -1.35 2.18
CA ASN A 232 -13.06 -0.37 1.38
C ASN A 232 -13.95 0.53 2.25
N SER A 233 -14.61 1.51 1.64
CA SER A 233 -15.49 2.45 2.35
C SER A 233 -16.64 1.79 3.12
N ASN A 234 -17.22 0.70 2.58
CA ASN A 234 -18.24 -0.08 3.25
C ASN A 234 -17.72 -0.82 4.51
N ASP A 235 -16.49 -1.32 4.45
CA ASP A 235 -15.81 -1.92 5.62
C ASP A 235 -15.54 -0.85 6.68
N ILE A 236 -15.07 0.33 6.26
CA ILE A 236 -14.82 1.46 7.15
C ILE A 236 -16.14 1.91 7.81
N ALA A 237 -17.26 1.88 7.08
CA ALA A 237 -18.57 2.17 7.64
C ALA A 237 -18.98 1.16 8.71
N ALA A 238 -18.66 -0.12 8.52
CA ALA A 238 -18.87 -1.14 9.54
C ALA A 238 -17.96 -0.94 10.76
N VAL A 239 -16.66 -0.63 10.56
CA VAL A 239 -15.74 -0.28 11.66
C VAL A 239 -16.27 0.91 12.46
N ALA A 240 -16.74 1.96 11.79
CA ALA A 240 -17.30 3.13 12.46
C ALA A 240 -18.49 2.74 13.35
N ARG A 241 -19.45 1.99 12.82
CA ARG A 241 -20.69 1.60 13.51
C ARG A 241 -20.45 0.60 14.63
N GLU A 242 -19.64 -0.44 14.37
CA GLU A 242 -19.57 -1.61 15.26
C GLU A 242 -18.43 -1.53 16.27
N GLU A 243 -17.37 -0.78 15.95
CA GLU A 243 -16.18 -0.79 16.78
C GLU A 243 -15.85 0.59 17.37
N LEU A 244 -16.02 1.68 16.60
CA LEU A 244 -15.64 2.99 17.11
C LEU A 244 -16.77 3.68 17.87
N VAL A 245 -18.02 3.58 17.39
CA VAL A 245 -19.19 4.10 18.13
C VAL A 245 -19.29 3.53 19.55
N PRO A 246 -19.08 2.20 19.80
CA PRO A 246 -19.04 1.65 21.16
C PRO A 246 -17.98 2.26 22.08
N LEU A 247 -16.94 2.87 21.52
CA LEU A 247 -15.86 3.50 22.27
C LEU A 247 -16.10 5.00 22.52
N ASP A 248 -17.29 5.53 22.22
CA ASP A 248 -17.71 6.90 22.47
C ASP A 248 -16.74 7.98 21.93
N PRO A 249 -16.50 8.05 20.61
CA PRO A 249 -15.63 9.08 20.04
C PRO A 249 -16.27 10.46 20.17
N ASP A 250 -15.48 11.48 20.42
CA ASP A 250 -15.90 12.88 20.47
C ASP A 250 -15.89 13.56 19.10
N LEU A 251 -15.00 13.10 18.21
CA LEU A 251 -14.95 13.50 16.81
C LEU A 251 -14.30 12.38 15.98
N ALA A 252 -14.46 12.41 14.67
CA ALA A 252 -13.89 11.43 13.76
C ALA A 252 -13.25 12.08 12.55
N VAL A 253 -12.20 11.44 12.03
CA VAL A 253 -11.45 11.84 10.84
C VAL A 253 -11.46 10.69 9.85
N TYR A 254 -11.95 10.91 8.62
CA TYR A 254 -11.93 9.93 7.54
C TYR A 254 -10.81 10.24 6.54
N TYR A 255 -9.92 9.28 6.37
CA TYR A 255 -8.80 9.38 5.42
C TYR A 255 -8.64 8.07 4.64
N GLU A 256 -9.34 7.95 3.53
CA GLU A 256 -9.22 6.86 2.55
C GLU A 256 -9.67 7.36 1.17
N GLY A 257 -9.06 6.82 0.11
CA GLY A 257 -9.37 7.19 -1.26
C GLY A 257 -8.66 6.33 -2.31
N SER A 258 -8.01 5.25 -1.88
CA SER A 258 -7.16 4.45 -2.75
C SER A 258 -7.72 3.09 -3.13
N ASN A 259 -8.32 2.37 -2.21
CA ASN A 259 -8.65 0.96 -2.40
C ASN A 259 -9.76 0.72 -3.44
N GLN A 260 -10.60 1.71 -3.69
CA GLN A 260 -11.62 1.68 -4.72
C GLN A 260 -11.21 2.42 -6.02
N PHE A 261 -10.03 3.05 -6.03
CA PHE A 261 -9.47 3.77 -7.16
C PHE A 261 -9.11 2.88 -8.38
N PRO A 262 -8.75 1.58 -8.25
CA PRO A 262 -8.50 0.71 -9.41
C PRO A 262 -9.62 0.69 -10.45
N ALA A 263 -10.85 1.03 -10.08
CA ALA A 263 -11.96 1.24 -11.01
C ALA A 263 -11.66 2.31 -12.09
N ALA A 264 -10.66 3.16 -11.89
CA ALA A 264 -10.17 4.11 -12.90
C ALA A 264 -9.76 3.44 -14.22
N ASN A 265 -9.32 2.19 -14.20
CA ASN A 265 -8.98 1.44 -15.40
C ASN A 265 -10.18 1.26 -16.36
N ARG A 266 -11.41 1.33 -15.87
CA ARG A 266 -12.63 1.29 -16.69
C ARG A 266 -12.87 2.56 -17.49
N LEU A 267 -12.16 3.63 -17.16
CA LEU A 267 -12.23 4.92 -17.85
C LEU A 267 -11.31 5.02 -19.07
N VAL A 268 -10.57 3.96 -19.40
CA VAL A 268 -9.69 3.97 -20.57
C VAL A 268 -10.34 3.35 -21.79
N SER A 269 -10.08 3.94 -22.98
CA SER A 269 -10.76 3.61 -24.24
C SER A 269 -10.21 2.37 -24.96
N ALA A 270 -9.16 1.73 -24.44
CA ALA A 270 -8.47 0.64 -25.12
C ALA A 270 -8.38 -0.62 -24.24
N ALA A 271 -8.41 -1.78 -24.87
CA ALA A 271 -7.97 -3.02 -24.25
C ALA A 271 -6.46 -2.92 -23.99
N ILE A 272 -6.06 -3.11 -22.76
CA ILE A 272 -4.69 -2.87 -22.31
C ILE A 272 -4.01 -4.19 -22.00
N ALA A 273 -2.78 -4.32 -22.48
CA ALA A 273 -1.95 -5.48 -22.20
C ALA A 273 -1.78 -5.68 -20.68
N PRO A 274 -1.78 -6.93 -20.20
CA PRO A 274 -1.59 -7.22 -18.79
C PRO A 274 -0.31 -6.61 -18.22
N ARG A 275 -0.35 -6.25 -16.95
CA ARG A 275 0.74 -5.69 -16.16
C ARG A 275 2.04 -6.52 -16.21
N SER A 276 1.94 -7.85 -16.33
CA SER A 276 3.09 -8.77 -16.41
C SER A 276 4.02 -8.55 -17.61
N GLN A 277 3.61 -7.73 -18.58
CA GLN A 277 4.41 -7.39 -19.76
C GLN A 277 5.24 -6.12 -19.57
N ILE A 278 5.18 -5.45 -18.42
CA ILE A 278 6.04 -4.31 -18.13
C ILE A 278 7.42 -4.85 -17.79
N ASP A 279 8.37 -4.72 -18.72
CA ASP A 279 9.77 -4.94 -18.40
C ASP A 279 10.25 -3.79 -17.49
N PRO A 280 10.59 -4.06 -16.23
CA PRO A 280 11.11 -3.03 -15.33
C PRO A 280 12.48 -2.49 -15.78
N ARG A 281 13.12 -3.14 -16.78
CA ARG A 281 14.35 -2.71 -17.41
C ARG A 281 14.10 -1.97 -18.72
N ALA A 282 12.84 -1.93 -19.20
CA ALA A 282 12.51 -1.20 -20.41
C ALA A 282 13.01 0.25 -20.29
N PRO A 283 13.67 0.79 -21.30
CA PRO A 283 14.11 2.16 -21.26
C PRO A 283 12.89 3.05 -21.03
N VAL A 284 12.98 3.89 -20.02
CA VAL A 284 12.04 4.99 -19.80
C VAL A 284 11.96 5.77 -21.09
N ALA A 285 10.79 6.27 -21.46
CA ALA A 285 10.56 7.04 -22.68
C ALA A 285 11.69 8.07 -22.84
N GLY A 286 12.51 7.81 -23.85
CA GLY A 286 13.90 8.21 -23.87
C GLY A 286 14.09 9.71 -23.73
N HIS A 287 14.97 10.06 -22.88
CA HIS A 287 15.67 11.32 -22.97
C HIS A 287 16.39 11.40 -24.33
N VAL A 288 16.28 12.52 -25.01
CA VAL A 288 16.93 12.75 -26.29
C VAL A 288 18.40 13.16 -26.05
N VAL A 289 18.65 13.83 -24.92
CA VAL A 289 19.98 14.26 -24.51
C VAL A 289 20.62 13.22 -23.58
N PRO A 290 21.89 12.84 -23.78
CA PRO A 290 22.58 11.87 -22.93
C PRO A 290 22.54 12.25 -21.44
N ALA A 291 22.36 11.25 -20.56
CA ALA A 291 22.26 11.45 -19.11
C ALA A 291 23.44 12.23 -18.52
N ALA A 292 24.66 11.95 -18.98
CA ALA A 292 25.88 12.66 -18.56
C ALA A 292 25.82 14.18 -18.81
N TRP A 293 25.11 14.61 -19.84
CA TRP A 293 24.97 16.04 -20.13
C TRP A 293 23.84 16.67 -19.34
N ARG A 294 22.72 15.95 -19.21
CA ARG A 294 21.56 16.41 -18.45
C ARG A 294 21.87 16.55 -16.95
N SER A 295 22.68 15.65 -16.41
CA SER A 295 23.08 15.67 -14.99
C SER A 295 24.05 16.79 -14.63
N HIS A 296 24.76 17.36 -15.63
CA HIS A 296 25.77 18.36 -15.39
C HIS A 296 25.42 19.74 -15.95
N LEU A 297 24.53 19.84 -16.94
CA LEU A 297 24.20 21.07 -17.63
C LEU A 297 22.71 21.38 -17.56
N ALA A 298 22.34 22.52 -16.99
CA ALA A 298 20.96 22.98 -16.94
C ALA A 298 20.37 23.24 -18.33
N ILE A 299 21.17 23.74 -19.25
CA ILE A 299 20.82 23.95 -20.66
C ILE A 299 20.50 22.61 -21.36
N ALA A 300 21.29 21.57 -21.10
CA ALA A 300 21.04 20.24 -21.65
C ALA A 300 19.72 19.64 -21.15
N ASN A 301 19.41 19.87 -19.88
CA ASN A 301 18.15 19.47 -19.29
C ASN A 301 16.95 20.24 -19.89
N LEU A 302 17.11 21.54 -20.09
CA LEU A 302 16.08 22.37 -20.74
C LEU A 302 15.82 21.94 -22.19
N VAL A 303 16.88 21.67 -22.96
CA VAL A 303 16.79 21.19 -24.36
C VAL A 303 16.11 19.83 -24.40
N ASP A 304 16.48 18.92 -23.50
CA ASP A 304 15.84 17.60 -23.40
C ASP A 304 14.33 17.73 -23.14
N ARG A 305 13.94 18.55 -22.17
CA ARG A 305 12.54 18.85 -21.87
C ARG A 305 11.78 19.44 -23.06
N ALA A 306 12.41 20.37 -23.77
CA ALA A 306 11.80 20.98 -24.96
C ALA A 306 11.61 19.97 -26.10
N LEU A 307 12.57 19.07 -26.31
CA LEU A 307 12.51 18.02 -27.33
C LEU A 307 11.56 16.88 -26.93
N MET A 308 11.45 16.60 -25.64
CA MET A 308 10.53 15.57 -25.12
C MET A 308 9.06 16.01 -25.18
N GLY A 309 8.79 17.31 -25.26
CA GLY A 309 7.44 17.86 -25.26
C GLY A 309 6.70 17.58 -23.92
N SER A 310 5.41 17.25 -24.00
CA SER A 310 4.57 16.97 -22.82
C SER A 310 4.79 15.56 -22.21
N ARG A 311 5.81 14.83 -22.64
CA ARG A 311 6.12 13.52 -22.09
C ARG A 311 6.61 13.66 -20.66
N VAL A 312 6.00 12.93 -19.75
CA VAL A 312 6.43 12.90 -18.35
C VAL A 312 7.69 12.06 -18.25
N VAL A 313 8.79 12.71 -17.93
CA VAL A 313 10.09 12.06 -17.73
C VAL A 313 9.99 11.10 -16.54
N GLY A 314 10.49 9.88 -16.69
CA GLY A 314 10.45 8.86 -15.63
C GLY A 314 9.21 7.95 -15.68
N GLU A 315 8.35 8.14 -16.67
CA GLU A 315 7.22 7.26 -16.91
C GLU A 315 7.53 6.32 -18.08
N PRO A 316 7.24 5.01 -18.00
CA PRO A 316 7.40 4.11 -19.13
C PRO A 316 6.45 4.49 -20.26
N VAL A 317 6.72 4.01 -21.46
CA VAL A 317 5.78 4.16 -22.56
C VAL A 317 4.50 3.42 -22.21
N LYS A 318 3.46 4.18 -21.90
CA LYS A 318 2.12 3.64 -21.65
C LYS A 318 1.40 3.39 -22.98
N PRO A 319 0.46 2.41 -23.03
CA PRO A 319 -0.37 2.21 -24.21
C PRO A 319 -1.10 3.49 -24.57
N SER A 320 -1.37 3.68 -25.88
CA SER A 320 -2.19 4.79 -26.31
C SER A 320 -3.64 4.54 -25.90
N TYR A 321 -4.20 5.45 -25.12
CA TYR A 321 -5.60 5.45 -24.71
C TYR A 321 -6.10 6.89 -24.57
N ARG A 322 -7.42 7.04 -24.48
CA ARG A 322 -8.11 8.26 -24.08
C ARG A 322 -8.93 7.97 -22.83
N LEU A 323 -8.95 8.89 -21.88
CA LEU A 323 -9.87 8.82 -20.76
C LEU A 323 -11.30 9.05 -21.27
N LEU A 324 -12.20 8.14 -20.90
CA LEU A 324 -13.62 8.21 -21.20
C LEU A 324 -14.31 8.86 -20.00
N TRP A 325 -14.52 10.18 -20.08
CA TRP A 325 -15.18 10.91 -19.02
C TRP A 325 -16.70 10.71 -19.08
N PRO A 326 -17.39 10.43 -17.96
CA PRO A 326 -18.83 10.26 -17.95
C PRO A 326 -19.55 11.52 -18.43
N LYS A 327 -20.59 11.35 -19.24
CA LYS A 327 -21.40 12.47 -19.71
C LYS A 327 -22.14 13.11 -18.55
N GLY A 328 -22.20 14.44 -18.53
CA GLY A 328 -22.94 15.20 -17.53
C GLY A 328 -22.22 15.41 -16.20
N VAL A 329 -21.07 14.77 -16.00
CA VAL A 329 -20.25 15.01 -14.79
C VAL A 329 -19.37 16.23 -15.01
N ASP A 330 -19.63 17.29 -14.23
CA ASP A 330 -18.73 18.46 -14.19
C ASP A 330 -17.45 18.12 -13.44
N GLU A 331 -16.35 18.06 -14.17
CA GLU A 331 -15.05 17.74 -13.59
C GLU A 331 -14.54 18.82 -12.62
N ARG A 332 -14.90 20.08 -12.84
CA ARG A 332 -14.41 21.20 -12.02
C ARG A 332 -15.21 21.40 -10.75
N ASN A 333 -16.51 21.16 -10.83
CA ASN A 333 -17.42 21.29 -9.69
C ASN A 333 -18.40 20.11 -9.65
N PRO A 334 -17.91 18.89 -9.30
CA PRO A 334 -18.75 17.70 -9.30
C PRO A 334 -19.86 17.79 -8.25
N ASP A 335 -21.06 17.37 -8.63
CA ASP A 335 -22.14 17.10 -7.67
C ASP A 335 -21.83 15.80 -6.93
N PRO A 336 -21.65 15.82 -5.60
CA PRO A 336 -21.34 14.61 -4.84
C PRO A 336 -22.49 13.59 -4.83
N ASP A 337 -23.71 14.00 -5.10
CA ASP A 337 -24.89 13.13 -5.12
C ASP A 337 -25.18 12.56 -6.53
N SER A 338 -24.38 12.87 -7.53
CA SER A 338 -24.55 12.33 -8.87
C SER A 338 -24.29 10.82 -8.92
N PRO A 339 -25.22 10.01 -9.46
CA PRO A 339 -25.04 8.57 -9.61
C PRO A 339 -23.99 8.20 -10.68
N ASP A 340 -23.63 9.15 -11.56
CA ASP A 340 -22.73 8.94 -12.69
C ASP A 340 -21.26 9.26 -12.36
N LEU A 341 -20.94 9.55 -11.10
CA LEU A 341 -19.56 9.80 -10.68
C LEU A 341 -18.67 8.59 -10.97
N PRO A 342 -17.46 8.80 -11.55
CA PRO A 342 -16.49 7.72 -11.78
C PRO A 342 -15.85 7.23 -10.47
N LEU A 343 -14.93 6.26 -10.55
CA LEU A 343 -14.07 5.79 -9.44
C LEU A 343 -14.86 5.17 -8.26
N GLN A 344 -16.05 4.60 -8.51
CA GLN A 344 -16.94 4.11 -7.45
C GLN A 344 -17.35 5.19 -6.42
N LEU A 345 -17.19 6.46 -6.76
CA LEU A 345 -17.54 7.56 -5.86
C LEU A 345 -19.01 7.56 -5.38
N PRO A 346 -20.02 7.13 -6.18
CA PRO A 346 -21.38 7.02 -5.64
C PRO A 346 -21.49 6.03 -4.47
N THR A 347 -20.74 4.92 -4.52
CA THR A 347 -20.66 3.96 -3.41
C THR A 347 -19.96 4.57 -2.19
N ILE A 348 -18.82 5.23 -2.42
CA ILE A 348 -18.06 5.88 -1.35
C ILE A 348 -18.92 6.96 -0.66
N VAL A 349 -19.63 7.78 -1.42
CA VAL A 349 -20.51 8.83 -0.88
C VAL A 349 -21.63 8.22 -0.02
N LYS A 350 -22.26 7.15 -0.48
CA LYS A 350 -23.27 6.41 0.29
C LYS A 350 -22.69 5.87 1.61
N ASP A 351 -21.47 5.32 1.56
CA ASP A 351 -20.81 4.80 2.76
C ASP A 351 -20.41 5.94 3.71
N LEU A 352 -19.97 7.09 3.19
CA LEU A 352 -19.72 8.29 4.00
C LEU A 352 -20.99 8.80 4.69
N ASP A 353 -22.15 8.75 4.03
CA ASP A 353 -23.43 9.07 4.68
C ASP A 353 -23.77 8.07 5.81
N SER A 354 -23.48 6.78 5.63
CA SER A 354 -23.63 5.75 6.68
C SER A 354 -22.68 5.98 7.86
N ILE A 355 -21.42 6.31 7.58
CA ILE A 355 -20.42 6.65 8.62
C ILE A 355 -20.90 7.86 9.41
N ARG A 356 -21.32 8.92 8.72
CA ARG A 356 -21.84 10.14 9.33
C ARG A 356 -23.06 9.88 10.21
N ALA A 357 -24.00 9.06 9.72
CA ALA A 357 -25.18 8.67 10.50
C ALA A 357 -24.80 7.92 11.78
N SER A 358 -23.85 6.97 11.70
CA SER A 358 -23.36 6.23 12.86
C SER A 358 -22.67 7.14 13.88
N LEU A 359 -21.82 8.06 13.44
CA LEU A 359 -21.13 9.01 14.31
C LEU A 359 -22.11 10.04 14.93
N ASN A 360 -23.10 10.50 14.17
CA ASN A 360 -24.14 11.41 14.68
C ASN A 360 -24.98 10.78 15.79
N SER A 361 -25.15 9.45 15.81
CA SER A 361 -25.87 8.77 16.88
C SER A 361 -25.23 8.93 18.25
N VAL A 362 -23.93 9.22 18.28
CA VAL A 362 -23.16 9.52 19.49
C VAL A 362 -22.70 10.98 19.53
N GLY A 363 -23.17 11.83 18.62
CA GLY A 363 -22.86 13.26 18.57
C GLY A 363 -21.42 13.59 18.14
N ALA A 364 -20.70 12.67 17.50
CA ALA A 364 -19.34 12.89 17.02
C ALA A 364 -19.34 13.53 15.64
N PRO A 365 -18.84 14.76 15.45
CA PRO A 365 -18.68 15.36 14.12
C PRO A 365 -17.63 14.62 13.30
N LEU A 366 -17.92 14.47 11.99
CA LEU A 366 -17.00 13.90 11.02
C LEU A 366 -16.18 15.00 10.34
N PHE A 367 -14.89 14.77 10.20
CA PHE A 367 -13.98 15.51 9.33
C PHE A 367 -13.57 14.62 8.16
N LEU A 368 -13.82 15.06 6.94
CA LEU A 368 -13.41 14.37 5.72
C LEU A 368 -12.09 14.95 5.22
N CYS A 369 -11.19 14.11 4.74
CA CYS A 369 -9.88 14.55 4.28
C CYS A 369 -9.72 14.36 2.78
N SER A 370 -8.96 15.27 2.13
CA SER A 370 -8.42 14.97 0.81
C SER A 370 -7.40 13.83 0.91
N PHE A 371 -7.43 12.92 -0.07
CA PHE A 371 -6.51 11.79 -0.10
C PHE A 371 -5.29 12.09 -0.96
N ASN A 372 -4.10 11.84 -0.42
CA ASN A 372 -2.86 12.13 -1.11
C ASN A 372 -2.42 10.97 -2.01
N TRP A 373 -2.36 11.24 -3.32
CA TRP A 373 -1.74 10.38 -4.31
C TRP A 373 -0.39 10.95 -4.72
N PHE A 374 0.66 10.16 -4.61
CA PHE A 374 1.96 10.53 -5.13
C PHE A 374 1.98 10.34 -6.65
N THR A 375 1.75 11.43 -7.35
CA THR A 375 1.94 11.52 -8.79
C THR A 375 3.12 12.45 -9.02
N PRO A 376 4.32 11.91 -9.34
CA PRO A 376 5.52 12.73 -9.41
C PRO A 376 5.38 13.84 -10.45
N PRO A 377 6.06 14.97 -10.26
CA PRO A 377 6.24 15.96 -11.31
C PRO A 377 7.00 15.33 -12.50
N ALA A 378 7.10 16.05 -13.61
CA ALA A 378 7.70 15.59 -14.85
C ALA A 378 9.18 15.16 -14.76
N GLU A 379 9.78 15.10 -13.59
CA GLU A 379 11.17 14.72 -13.36
C GLU A 379 11.31 13.22 -13.07
N GLY A 380 12.32 12.61 -13.71
CA GLY A 380 12.43 11.15 -13.72
C GLY A 380 12.77 10.52 -12.39
N LEU A 381 12.04 9.47 -12.06
CA LEU A 381 12.33 8.56 -10.96
C LEU A 381 13.13 7.31 -11.40
N ALA A 382 13.35 7.16 -12.71
CA ALA A 382 13.84 5.91 -13.32
C ALA A 382 15.26 5.51 -12.93
N GLY A 383 16.04 6.43 -12.38
CA GLY A 383 17.42 6.21 -12.02
C GLY A 383 17.69 6.34 -10.52
N GLY A 384 18.80 5.76 -10.09
CA GLY A 384 19.32 5.95 -8.75
C GLY A 384 18.43 5.38 -7.64
N ARG A 385 18.35 6.12 -6.53
CA ARG A 385 17.67 5.71 -5.28
C ARG A 385 16.17 5.52 -5.37
N HIS A 386 15.50 6.15 -6.35
CA HIS A 386 14.04 6.07 -6.51
C HIS A 386 13.59 4.99 -7.48
N ARG A 387 14.49 4.12 -7.93
CA ARG A 387 14.15 3.07 -8.89
C ARG A 387 13.01 2.16 -8.41
N LEU A 388 12.98 1.83 -7.13
CA LEU A 388 11.93 0.98 -6.58
C LEU A 388 10.58 1.68 -6.56
N LEU A 389 10.56 2.93 -6.11
CA LEU A 389 9.36 3.77 -6.16
C LEU A 389 8.86 3.92 -7.61
N TYR A 390 9.78 4.13 -8.57
CA TYR A 390 9.45 4.15 -9.98
C TYR A 390 8.79 2.86 -10.46
N LEU A 391 9.38 1.69 -10.13
CA LEU A 391 8.82 0.38 -10.49
C LEU A 391 7.44 0.19 -9.86
N GLN A 392 7.30 0.54 -8.61
CA GLN A 392 6.07 0.45 -7.84
C GLN A 392 4.96 1.32 -8.46
N LEU A 393 5.25 2.59 -8.73
CA LEU A 393 4.29 3.49 -9.37
C LEU A 393 3.80 2.95 -10.71
N ASN A 394 4.72 2.49 -11.56
CA ASN A 394 4.35 1.97 -12.88
C ASN A 394 3.63 0.63 -12.81
N THR A 395 3.78 -0.09 -11.72
CA THR A 395 3.06 -1.32 -11.46
C THR A 395 1.63 -1.02 -10.95
N THR A 396 1.52 -0.20 -9.93
CA THR A 396 0.23 0.12 -9.27
C THR A 396 -0.65 1.01 -10.14
N LEU A 397 -0.06 1.99 -10.82
CA LEU A 397 -0.79 2.96 -11.65
C LEU A 397 -1.01 2.49 -13.09
N TRP A 398 -0.55 1.30 -13.45
CA TRP A 398 -0.75 0.78 -14.80
C TRP A 398 -2.24 0.60 -15.12
N PRO A 399 -2.69 0.99 -16.30
CA PRO A 399 -1.98 1.58 -17.45
C PRO A 399 -1.97 3.11 -17.45
N LEU A 400 -2.44 3.73 -16.40
CA LEU A 400 -2.66 5.18 -16.36
C LEU A 400 -1.33 5.95 -16.35
N ARG A 401 -1.30 7.06 -17.07
CA ARG A 401 -0.21 8.03 -16.99
C ARG A 401 -0.30 8.78 -15.67
N TYR A 402 0.83 9.22 -15.14
CA TYR A 402 0.86 9.97 -13.88
C TYR A 402 -0.06 11.21 -13.91
N ALA A 403 -0.09 11.91 -15.06
CA ALA A 403 -0.98 13.04 -15.25
C ALA A 403 -2.47 12.67 -15.18
N ASP A 404 -2.85 11.49 -15.69
CA ASP A 404 -4.22 11.01 -15.65
C ASP A 404 -4.61 10.56 -14.22
N VAL A 405 -3.70 9.86 -13.52
CA VAL A 405 -3.91 9.52 -12.10
C VAL A 405 -4.09 10.79 -11.27
N ARG A 406 -3.24 11.79 -11.48
CA ARG A 406 -3.34 13.07 -10.80
C ARG A 406 -4.68 13.74 -11.06
N ARG A 407 -5.12 13.80 -12.33
CA ARG A 407 -6.42 14.36 -12.72
C ARG A 407 -7.57 13.66 -11.99
N LEU A 408 -7.54 12.33 -11.95
CA LEU A 408 -8.56 11.52 -11.29
C LEU A 408 -8.53 11.68 -9.76
N ALA A 409 -7.34 11.73 -9.16
CA ALA A 409 -7.17 11.98 -7.73
C ALA A 409 -7.65 13.39 -7.33
N ASP A 410 -7.28 14.41 -8.12
CA ASP A 410 -7.77 15.78 -7.93
C ASP A 410 -9.29 15.86 -8.07
N PHE A 411 -9.87 15.08 -8.98
CA PHE A 411 -11.32 14.98 -9.12
C PHE A 411 -11.98 14.34 -7.89
N GLN A 412 -11.47 13.20 -7.42
CA GLN A 412 -11.96 12.55 -6.19
C GLN A 412 -11.92 13.52 -5.00
N ASN A 413 -10.83 14.25 -4.84
CA ASN A 413 -10.68 15.22 -3.75
C ASN A 413 -11.66 16.39 -3.88
N ARG A 414 -12.02 16.82 -5.12
CA ARG A 414 -13.10 17.79 -5.34
C ARG A 414 -14.47 17.25 -4.93
N VAL A 415 -14.76 15.97 -5.23
CA VAL A 415 -16.00 15.32 -4.77
C VAL A 415 -16.03 15.28 -3.24
N PHE A 416 -14.94 14.94 -2.59
CA PHE A 416 -14.85 14.94 -1.12
C PHE A 416 -15.03 16.34 -0.53
N HIS A 417 -14.41 17.35 -1.11
CA HIS A 417 -14.59 18.74 -0.70
C HIS A 417 -16.06 19.19 -0.83
N ASN A 418 -16.66 18.93 -1.99
CA ASN A 418 -18.05 19.31 -2.26
C ASN A 418 -19.04 18.53 -1.38
N TYR A 419 -18.75 17.25 -1.11
CA TYR A 419 -19.52 16.47 -0.15
C TYR A 419 -19.45 17.08 1.26
N ALA A 420 -18.25 17.42 1.71
CA ALA A 420 -18.08 18.04 3.04
C ALA A 420 -18.86 19.36 3.13
N ALA A 421 -18.78 20.20 2.09
CA ALA A 421 -19.53 21.46 2.02
C ALA A 421 -21.06 21.22 2.01
N ALA A 422 -21.56 20.30 1.18
CA ALA A 422 -22.98 19.96 1.08
C ALA A 422 -23.56 19.40 2.39
N ARG A 423 -22.77 18.58 3.10
CA ARG A 423 -23.16 17.97 4.37
C ARG A 423 -22.80 18.82 5.60
N LYS A 424 -22.16 19.98 5.40
CA LYS A 424 -21.69 20.91 6.46
C LYS A 424 -20.82 20.21 7.52
N ILE A 425 -19.91 19.36 7.06
CA ILE A 425 -18.90 18.70 7.90
C ILE A 425 -17.53 19.31 7.70
N GLY A 426 -16.60 19.07 8.64
CA GLY A 426 -15.22 19.55 8.53
C GLY A 426 -14.49 18.95 7.33
N TYR A 427 -13.57 19.72 6.75
CA TYR A 427 -12.71 19.26 5.66
C TYR A 427 -11.24 19.58 5.96
N LEU A 428 -10.37 18.59 5.80
CA LEU A 428 -8.92 18.72 6.00
C LEU A 428 -8.23 18.48 4.66
N ASP A 429 -7.61 19.52 4.11
CA ASP A 429 -6.97 19.43 2.79
C ASP A 429 -5.50 18.95 2.89
N VAL A 430 -5.34 17.68 3.23
CA VAL A 430 -4.03 17.04 3.42
C VAL A 430 -3.27 16.94 2.10
N ALA A 431 -3.96 16.57 1.02
CA ALA A 431 -3.33 16.34 -0.30
C ALA A 431 -2.76 17.62 -0.92
N ALA A 432 -3.35 18.78 -0.66
CA ALA A 432 -2.83 20.06 -1.16
C ALA A 432 -1.56 20.50 -0.41
N ILE A 433 -1.40 20.08 0.83
CA ILE A 433 -0.30 20.52 1.71
C ILE A 433 0.86 19.53 1.71
N PHE A 434 0.56 18.22 1.63
CA PHE A 434 1.61 17.18 1.66
C PHE A 434 2.53 17.29 0.44
N PRO A 435 3.86 17.34 0.63
CA PRO A 435 4.78 17.59 -0.48
C PRO A 435 4.88 16.38 -1.42
N ARG A 436 5.03 16.68 -2.72
CA ARG A 436 5.32 15.68 -3.75
C ARG A 436 6.80 15.36 -3.80
N ASP A 437 7.32 14.84 -2.71
CA ASP A 437 8.73 14.52 -2.53
C ASP A 437 8.92 13.01 -2.50
N ALA A 438 9.69 12.49 -3.46
CA ALA A 438 9.95 11.07 -3.61
C ALA A 438 10.71 10.48 -2.40
N ASP A 439 11.48 11.28 -1.69
CA ASP A 439 12.22 10.85 -0.49
C ASP A 439 11.29 10.58 0.71
N LEU A 440 10.04 11.02 0.64
CA LEU A 440 9.04 10.84 1.68
C LEU A 440 7.99 9.77 1.31
N GLN A 441 8.20 9.03 0.21
CA GLN A 441 7.24 8.06 -0.31
C GLN A 441 7.86 6.66 -0.43
N VAL A 442 7.09 5.65 -0.06
CA VAL A 442 7.40 4.23 -0.31
C VAL A 442 6.77 3.77 -1.63
N ASP A 443 5.54 4.22 -1.88
CA ASP A 443 4.77 3.90 -3.08
C ASP A 443 3.83 5.07 -3.48
N ALA A 444 2.80 4.77 -4.25
CA ALA A 444 1.86 5.77 -4.75
C ALA A 444 1.04 6.48 -3.66
N ILE A 445 0.88 5.87 -2.48
CA ILE A 445 -0.03 6.33 -1.42
C ILE A 445 0.55 6.23 -0.01
N HIS A 446 1.57 5.39 0.18
CA HIS A 446 2.18 5.19 1.49
C HIS A 446 3.48 6.01 1.60
N PRO A 447 3.57 6.91 2.59
CA PRO A 447 4.80 7.63 2.88
C PRO A 447 5.81 6.74 3.63
N THR A 448 7.06 7.18 3.66
CA THR A 448 8.07 6.66 4.60
C THR A 448 7.66 6.96 6.05
N GLU A 449 8.35 6.40 7.04
CA GLU A 449 8.08 6.69 8.46
C GLU A 449 8.15 8.20 8.76
N VAL A 450 9.14 8.88 8.20
CA VAL A 450 9.28 10.34 8.32
C VAL A 450 8.20 11.08 7.54
N GLY A 451 7.84 10.56 6.36
CA GLY A 451 6.72 11.09 5.57
C GLY A 451 5.39 10.94 6.30
N ASP A 452 5.17 9.81 6.99
CA ASP A 452 3.97 9.59 7.81
C ASP A 452 3.91 10.55 9.00
N ARG A 453 5.03 10.80 9.64
CA ARG A 453 5.16 11.85 10.67
C ARG A 453 4.83 13.24 10.11
N LEU A 454 5.30 13.58 8.91
CA LEU A 454 4.96 14.87 8.27
C LEU A 454 3.46 14.95 7.95
N ARG A 455 2.89 13.87 7.46
CA ARG A 455 1.44 13.77 7.24
C ARG A 455 0.67 13.98 8.54
N ALA A 456 1.08 13.33 9.61
CA ALA A 456 0.50 13.51 10.95
C ALA A 456 0.56 14.97 11.41
N TRP A 457 1.69 15.64 11.14
CA TRP A 457 1.84 17.07 11.47
C TRP A 457 0.83 17.94 10.72
N ILE A 458 0.61 17.64 9.44
CA ILE A 458 -0.38 18.35 8.62
C ILE A 458 -1.80 18.14 9.17
N PHE A 459 -2.15 16.89 9.55
CA PHE A 459 -3.41 16.61 10.23
C PHE A 459 -3.57 17.40 11.51
N PHE A 460 -2.55 17.35 12.37
CA PHE A 460 -2.53 18.08 13.64
C PHE A 460 -2.77 19.57 13.43
N GLN A 461 -2.00 20.20 12.55
CA GLN A 461 -2.12 21.64 12.27
C GLN A 461 -3.51 22.05 11.76
N GLN A 462 -4.16 21.21 10.96
CA GLN A 462 -5.49 21.47 10.44
C GLN A 462 -6.60 21.17 11.46
N LEU A 463 -6.38 20.22 12.40
CA LEU A 463 -7.36 19.88 13.44
C LEU A 463 -7.36 20.91 14.58
N VAL A 464 -6.22 21.49 14.92
CA VAL A 464 -6.09 22.41 16.07
C VAL A 464 -7.13 23.53 16.06
N PRO A 465 -7.39 24.27 14.98
CA PRO A 465 -8.38 25.34 14.99
C PRO A 465 -9.79 24.85 15.35
N ALA A 466 -10.20 23.71 14.81
CA ALA A 466 -11.51 23.13 15.08
C ALA A 466 -11.60 22.58 16.52
N VAL A 467 -10.57 21.85 16.95
CA VAL A 467 -10.49 21.33 18.34
C VAL A 467 -10.51 22.48 19.35
N ARG A 468 -9.75 23.54 19.12
CA ARG A 468 -9.75 24.74 19.97
C ARG A 468 -11.14 25.34 20.09
N ALA A 469 -11.81 25.59 18.96
CA ALA A 469 -13.15 26.16 18.94
C ALA A 469 -14.15 25.29 19.73
N LEU A 470 -14.04 23.96 19.64
CA LEU A 470 -14.87 23.04 20.39
C LEU A 470 -14.54 23.03 21.91
N LEU A 471 -13.27 23.18 22.29
CA LEU A 471 -12.86 23.31 23.69
C LEU A 471 -13.34 24.64 24.29
N GLU A 472 -13.13 25.74 23.60
CA GLU A 472 -13.51 27.09 24.06
C GLU A 472 -15.04 27.26 24.14
N SER A 473 -15.79 26.59 23.28
CA SER A 473 -17.26 26.55 23.34
C SER A 473 -17.81 25.50 24.30
N HIS A 474 -16.96 24.82 25.09
CA HIS A 474 -17.33 23.75 26.02
C HIS A 474 -18.08 22.57 25.38
N GLN A 475 -17.89 22.34 24.08
CA GLN A 475 -18.43 21.17 23.38
C GLN A 475 -17.52 19.95 23.54
N LEU A 476 -16.26 20.16 23.94
CA LEU A 476 -15.29 19.11 24.28
C LEU A 476 -14.70 19.36 25.68
N PRO A 477 -14.39 18.30 26.45
CA PRO A 477 -14.79 16.90 26.22
C PRO A 477 -16.30 16.71 26.43
N ARG A 478 -16.91 15.83 25.70
CA ARG A 478 -18.31 15.48 25.94
C ARG A 478 -18.42 14.53 27.13
N ALA A 479 -19.53 14.61 27.84
CA ALA A 479 -19.88 13.58 28.84
C ALA A 479 -19.93 12.20 28.18
N ALA A 480 -19.53 11.16 28.91
CA ALA A 480 -19.63 9.79 28.41
C ALA A 480 -21.08 9.46 28.04
N ALA A 481 -21.28 8.93 26.86
CA ALA A 481 -22.59 8.54 26.39
C ALA A 481 -23.10 7.29 27.14
N HIS A 482 -24.42 7.22 27.32
CA HIS A 482 -25.09 6.06 27.91
C HIS A 482 -25.79 5.25 26.82
N GLY A 483 -25.94 3.93 27.06
CA GLY A 483 -26.67 3.06 26.15
C GLY A 483 -25.95 2.80 24.83
N LEU A 484 -24.63 2.92 24.79
CA LEU A 484 -23.81 2.58 23.64
C LEU A 484 -23.98 1.10 23.28
N PRO A 485 -23.91 0.74 22.00
CA PRO A 485 -23.87 -0.66 21.60
C PRO A 485 -22.64 -1.35 22.23
N PRO A 486 -22.73 -2.65 22.54
CA PRO A 486 -21.58 -3.38 23.06
C PRO A 486 -20.46 -3.44 22.01
N PHE A 487 -19.21 -3.32 22.45
CA PHE A 487 -18.09 -3.60 21.58
C PHE A 487 -18.11 -5.07 21.17
N PRO A 488 -17.94 -5.40 19.87
CA PRO A 488 -18.06 -6.77 19.42
C PRO A 488 -16.98 -7.66 20.04
N ALA A 489 -17.40 -8.82 20.53
CA ALA A 489 -16.50 -9.80 21.09
C ALA A 489 -15.47 -10.25 20.04
N TRP A 490 -14.22 -10.36 20.45
CA TRP A 490 -13.19 -10.99 19.63
C TRP A 490 -13.36 -12.51 19.75
N ALA A 491 -13.37 -13.17 18.59
CA ALA A 491 -13.29 -14.62 18.52
C ALA A 491 -12.30 -15.00 17.40
N PRO A 492 -11.39 -15.94 17.62
CA PRO A 492 -10.56 -16.45 16.53
C PRO A 492 -11.47 -17.10 15.49
N ALA A 493 -11.11 -16.92 14.20
CA ALA A 493 -11.81 -17.64 13.15
C ALA A 493 -11.58 -19.14 13.31
N GLU A 494 -12.63 -19.92 13.23
CA GLU A 494 -12.52 -21.37 13.16
C GLU A 494 -11.98 -21.77 11.79
N MET A 495 -11.06 -22.77 11.77
CA MET A 495 -10.58 -23.30 10.51
C MET A 495 -11.74 -24.01 9.80
N PRO A 496 -12.07 -23.65 8.54
CA PRO A 496 -13.12 -24.36 7.81
C PRO A 496 -12.80 -25.85 7.75
N THR A 497 -13.81 -26.69 7.95
CA THR A 497 -13.67 -28.15 7.87
C THR A 497 -13.09 -28.61 6.54
N ALA A 498 -13.38 -27.86 5.48
CA ALA A 498 -12.80 -28.11 4.15
C ALA A 498 -11.26 -27.95 4.07
N CYS A 499 -10.65 -27.29 5.08
CA CYS A 499 -9.20 -27.09 5.15
C CYS A 499 -8.49 -28.08 6.10
N ALA A 500 -9.20 -28.93 6.78
CA ALA A 500 -8.58 -30.00 7.56
C ALA A 500 -7.95 -31.02 6.58
N PRO A 501 -6.69 -31.45 6.80
CA PRO A 501 -6.08 -32.47 5.94
C PRO A 501 -6.97 -33.72 5.87
N PRO A 502 -7.06 -34.38 4.70
CA PRO A 502 -7.83 -35.60 4.59
C PRO A 502 -7.30 -36.64 5.60
N ALA A 503 -8.14 -37.06 6.53
CA ALA A 503 -7.81 -38.12 7.46
C ALA A 503 -8.18 -39.47 6.84
N GLY A 504 -7.21 -40.37 6.64
CA GLY A 504 -7.46 -41.71 6.09
C GLY A 504 -7.45 -41.80 4.56
N PRO A 505 -8.07 -42.82 3.99
CA PRO A 505 -8.09 -43.00 2.55
C PRO A 505 -8.83 -41.82 1.86
N PHE A 506 -8.35 -41.42 0.72
CA PHE A 506 -8.95 -40.40 -0.14
C PHE A 506 -9.37 -41.00 -1.47
N ARG A 507 -10.40 -40.43 -2.07
CA ARG A 507 -10.86 -40.83 -3.42
C ARG A 507 -10.19 -39.91 -4.45
N LYS A 508 -9.43 -40.49 -5.37
CA LYS A 508 -8.91 -39.78 -6.54
C LYS A 508 -10.07 -39.44 -7.47
N LEU A 509 -10.21 -38.19 -7.83
CA LEU A 509 -11.24 -37.68 -8.73
C LEU A 509 -10.69 -37.57 -10.13
N THR A 510 -9.60 -36.81 -10.30
CA THR A 510 -8.97 -36.55 -11.60
C THR A 510 -7.46 -36.37 -11.39
N GLY A 511 -6.65 -36.93 -12.28
CA GLY A 511 -5.24 -36.61 -12.39
C GLY A 511 -5.06 -35.24 -13.07
N LEU A 512 -4.10 -34.47 -12.62
CA LEU A 512 -3.63 -33.30 -13.35
C LEU A 512 -2.60 -33.78 -14.34
N SER A 513 -2.81 -33.49 -15.65
CA SER A 513 -1.84 -33.89 -16.67
C SER A 513 -0.55 -33.08 -16.51
N LEU A 514 0.57 -33.77 -16.32
CA LEU A 514 1.88 -33.13 -16.28
C LEU A 514 2.27 -32.55 -17.65
N ASP A 515 1.68 -33.09 -18.75
CA ASP A 515 1.90 -32.60 -20.11
C ASP A 515 1.12 -31.30 -20.41
N GLU A 516 0.05 -31.01 -19.66
CA GLU A 516 -0.69 -29.75 -19.78
C GLU A 516 -0.05 -28.61 -19.00
N MET A 517 1.10 -28.85 -18.38
CA MET A 517 1.83 -27.83 -17.66
C MET A 517 2.29 -26.72 -18.60
N VAL A 518 2.04 -25.48 -18.18
CA VAL A 518 2.58 -24.28 -18.82
C VAL A 518 3.79 -23.80 -18.03
N ALA A 519 4.96 -23.88 -18.66
CA ALA A 519 6.17 -23.34 -18.05
C ALA A 519 6.20 -21.81 -18.17
N ASP A 520 6.57 -21.11 -17.10
CA ASP A 520 6.79 -19.68 -17.14
C ASP A 520 8.19 -19.35 -17.69
N PRO A 521 8.35 -18.24 -18.43
CA PRO A 521 9.63 -17.89 -19.05
C PRO A 521 10.77 -17.81 -18.05
N GLY A 522 11.90 -18.44 -18.37
CA GLY A 522 13.10 -18.47 -17.51
C GLY A 522 13.13 -19.61 -16.48
N SER A 523 12.11 -20.43 -16.38
CA SER A 523 12.16 -21.75 -15.73
C SER A 523 12.49 -22.84 -16.75
N THR A 524 13.01 -23.97 -16.27
CA THR A 524 13.25 -25.14 -17.09
C THR A 524 12.53 -26.35 -16.52
N HIS A 525 12.11 -27.25 -17.41
CA HIS A 525 11.46 -28.48 -17.02
C HIS A 525 11.89 -29.64 -17.88
N THR A 526 11.87 -30.84 -17.34
CA THR A 526 12.15 -32.11 -18.06
C THR A 526 11.29 -33.19 -17.45
N ILE A 527 10.80 -34.09 -18.31
CA ILE A 527 10.16 -35.33 -17.90
C ILE A 527 11.16 -36.44 -18.16
N ASP A 528 11.50 -37.23 -17.14
CA ASP A 528 12.42 -38.35 -17.30
C ASP A 528 11.75 -39.63 -17.81
N ALA A 529 12.54 -40.67 -18.05
CA ALA A 529 12.05 -41.95 -18.58
C ALA A 529 11.07 -42.67 -17.62
N GLN A 530 11.02 -42.28 -16.36
CA GLN A 530 10.09 -42.77 -15.34
C GLN A 530 8.80 -41.92 -15.25
N GLY A 531 8.67 -40.87 -16.09
CA GLY A 531 7.54 -39.97 -16.08
C GLY A 531 7.59 -38.92 -14.97
N LEU A 532 8.73 -38.74 -14.28
CA LEU A 532 8.87 -37.75 -13.24
C LEU A 532 9.13 -36.37 -13.86
N LEU A 533 8.31 -35.39 -13.52
CA LEU A 533 8.49 -34.02 -13.94
C LEU A 533 9.46 -33.29 -13.00
N ARG A 534 10.59 -32.90 -13.55
CA ARG A 534 11.54 -32.03 -12.84
C ARG A 534 11.36 -30.60 -13.29
N ILE A 535 11.21 -29.67 -12.34
CA ILE A 535 11.12 -28.23 -12.58
C ILE A 535 12.28 -27.56 -11.86
N THR A 536 13.07 -26.74 -12.58
CA THR A 536 14.03 -25.80 -12.00
C THR A 536 13.47 -24.40 -12.16
N THR A 537 13.29 -23.72 -11.04
CA THR A 537 12.64 -22.43 -10.98
C THR A 537 13.56 -21.31 -11.50
N ARG A 538 13.00 -20.14 -11.71
CA ARG A 538 13.78 -18.91 -11.84
C ARG A 538 14.48 -18.60 -10.52
N PRO A 539 15.61 -17.83 -10.54
CA PRO A 539 16.31 -17.46 -9.31
C PRO A 539 15.58 -16.39 -8.49
N GLU A 540 14.68 -15.64 -9.12
CA GLU A 540 13.94 -14.59 -8.43
C GLU A 540 12.94 -15.20 -7.45
N GLN A 541 13.00 -14.76 -6.20
CA GLN A 541 12.03 -15.16 -5.20
C GLN A 541 10.62 -14.76 -5.63
N TRP A 542 9.65 -15.62 -5.41
CA TRP A 542 8.24 -15.48 -5.77
C TRP A 542 7.94 -15.54 -7.27
N ALA A 543 8.94 -15.81 -8.12
CA ALA A 543 8.72 -15.98 -9.55
C ALA A 543 7.95 -17.27 -9.84
N TYR A 544 6.91 -17.16 -10.63
CA TYR A 544 6.19 -18.31 -11.15
C TYR A 544 7.10 -19.12 -12.08
N SER A 545 6.97 -20.43 -12.00
CA SER A 545 7.83 -21.37 -12.76
C SER A 545 7.05 -22.37 -13.58
N ALA A 546 5.90 -22.81 -13.06
CA ALA A 546 5.00 -23.70 -13.79
C ALA A 546 3.56 -23.53 -13.30
N ARG A 547 2.61 -23.76 -14.20
CA ARG A 547 1.17 -23.71 -13.94
C ARG A 547 0.48 -24.92 -14.52
N PHE A 548 -0.41 -25.53 -13.73
CA PHE A 548 -1.22 -26.66 -14.15
C PHE A 548 -2.69 -26.23 -14.14
N PRO A 549 -3.44 -26.36 -15.24
CA PRO A 549 -4.85 -26.03 -15.26
C PRO A 549 -5.65 -26.91 -14.28
N LEU A 550 -6.45 -26.27 -13.44
CA LEU A 550 -7.41 -26.96 -12.59
C LEU A 550 -8.77 -26.96 -13.27
N ARG A 551 -9.41 -28.11 -13.30
CA ARG A 551 -10.75 -28.27 -13.88
C ARG A 551 -11.63 -29.00 -12.87
N PRO A 552 -11.93 -28.41 -11.70
CA PRO A 552 -12.86 -29.03 -10.78
C PRO A 552 -14.25 -29.07 -11.42
N ALA A 553 -14.99 -30.16 -11.20
CA ALA A 553 -16.37 -30.23 -11.66
C ALA A 553 -17.22 -29.21 -10.92
N ALA A 554 -18.04 -28.44 -11.64
CA ALA A 554 -18.82 -27.33 -11.11
C ALA A 554 -19.88 -27.75 -10.06
N ASP A 555 -20.27 -29.01 -10.08
CA ASP A 555 -21.29 -29.63 -9.20
C ASP A 555 -20.69 -30.43 -8.04
N GLN A 556 -19.38 -30.33 -7.84
CA GLN A 556 -18.71 -31.12 -6.80
C GLN A 556 -19.02 -30.58 -5.40
N ALA A 557 -19.96 -31.22 -4.73
CA ALA A 557 -20.23 -30.99 -3.32
C ALA A 557 -19.17 -31.67 -2.44
N GLY A 558 -18.64 -30.94 -1.45
CA GLY A 558 -17.73 -31.47 -0.45
C GLY A 558 -16.32 -30.89 -0.50
N ALA A 559 -15.48 -31.29 0.44
CA ALA A 559 -14.10 -30.84 0.53
C ALA A 559 -13.26 -31.39 -0.65
N LEU A 560 -12.57 -30.50 -1.34
CA LEU A 560 -11.71 -30.82 -2.48
C LEU A 560 -10.26 -30.49 -2.13
N TRP A 561 -9.35 -31.35 -2.53
CA TRP A 561 -7.92 -31.21 -2.30
C TRP A 561 -7.13 -31.48 -3.58
N ILE A 562 -5.96 -30.82 -3.68
CA ILE A 562 -4.90 -31.25 -4.58
C ILE A 562 -3.94 -32.11 -3.76
N ARG A 563 -3.69 -33.31 -4.21
CA ARG A 563 -2.60 -34.15 -3.74
C ARG A 563 -1.46 -34.08 -4.74
N LEU A 564 -0.30 -33.69 -4.26
CA LEU A 564 0.98 -33.71 -4.98
C LEU A 564 1.89 -34.74 -4.34
N ARG A 565 2.38 -35.68 -5.14
CA ARG A 565 3.48 -36.53 -4.73
C ARG A 565 4.76 -35.93 -5.31
N ALA A 566 5.55 -35.29 -4.45
CA ALA A 566 6.68 -34.49 -4.89
C ALA A 566 7.86 -34.53 -3.92
N ARG A 567 9.03 -34.12 -4.43
CA ARG A 567 10.26 -33.95 -3.65
C ARG A 567 10.94 -32.65 -4.05
N VAL A 568 11.19 -31.76 -3.10
CA VAL A 568 12.04 -30.60 -3.29
C VAL A 568 13.50 -31.03 -3.08
N LEU A 569 14.32 -30.84 -4.11
CA LEU A 569 15.74 -31.23 -4.09
C LEU A 569 16.63 -30.12 -3.55
N GLN A 570 16.27 -28.86 -3.88
CA GLN A 570 17.05 -27.68 -3.53
C GLN A 570 16.13 -26.45 -3.44
N GLY A 571 16.51 -25.49 -2.59
CA GLY A 571 15.79 -24.23 -2.41
C GLY A 571 14.51 -24.41 -1.62
N GLN A 572 13.52 -23.59 -1.87
CA GLN A 572 12.17 -23.68 -1.29
C GLN A 572 11.14 -23.43 -2.40
N VAL A 573 10.12 -24.26 -2.48
CA VAL A 573 9.08 -24.21 -3.52
C VAL A 573 7.72 -23.92 -2.90
N GLY A 574 7.00 -22.95 -3.47
CA GLY A 574 5.60 -22.70 -3.16
C GLY A 574 4.69 -23.44 -4.16
N PHE A 575 3.71 -24.15 -3.63
CA PHE A 575 2.60 -24.72 -4.39
C PHE A 575 1.33 -23.96 -4.02
N GLY A 576 0.67 -23.32 -4.97
CA GLY A 576 -0.49 -22.48 -4.73
C GLY A 576 -1.68 -22.78 -5.62
N VAL A 577 -2.89 -22.69 -5.09
CA VAL A 577 -4.14 -22.74 -5.84
C VAL A 577 -4.53 -21.31 -6.21
N GLN A 578 -4.46 -20.95 -7.48
CA GLN A 578 -4.77 -19.61 -7.97
C GLN A 578 -6.25 -19.46 -8.27
N ASP A 579 -6.82 -18.33 -7.84
CA ASP A 579 -8.19 -17.94 -8.10
C ASP A 579 -8.34 -17.36 -9.52
N GLN A 580 -9.40 -17.74 -10.23
CA GLN A 580 -9.65 -17.30 -11.60
C GLN A 580 -9.98 -15.81 -11.72
N VAL A 581 -10.68 -15.27 -10.73
CA VAL A 581 -11.19 -13.89 -10.77
C VAL A 581 -10.17 -12.89 -10.23
N SER A 582 -9.64 -13.16 -9.04
CA SER A 582 -8.69 -12.25 -8.38
C SER A 582 -7.25 -12.45 -8.86
N GLN A 583 -6.93 -13.60 -9.47
CA GLN A 583 -5.57 -14.02 -9.80
C GLN A 583 -4.67 -14.20 -8.57
N ASP A 584 -5.22 -14.11 -7.35
CA ASP A 584 -4.54 -14.36 -6.10
C ASP A 584 -4.56 -15.86 -5.76
N PHE A 585 -3.78 -16.24 -4.75
CA PHE A 585 -3.85 -17.61 -4.24
C PHE A 585 -5.02 -17.78 -3.27
N GLN A 586 -5.81 -18.82 -3.49
CA GLN A 586 -6.77 -19.30 -2.48
C GLN A 586 -6.04 -19.93 -1.31
N VAL A 587 -4.92 -20.62 -1.60
CA VAL A 587 -4.04 -21.25 -0.63
C VAL A 587 -2.65 -21.42 -1.25
N GLU A 588 -1.62 -21.38 -0.44
CA GLU A 588 -0.26 -21.73 -0.83
C GLU A 588 0.42 -22.52 0.29
N LYS A 589 1.20 -23.52 -0.07
CA LYS A 589 2.04 -24.27 0.85
C LYS A 589 3.49 -24.18 0.42
N LEU A 590 4.37 -23.77 1.34
CA LEU A 590 5.80 -23.72 1.13
C LEU A 590 6.42 -25.05 1.56
N VAL A 591 7.32 -25.55 0.73
CA VAL A 591 7.98 -26.84 0.95
C VAL A 591 9.48 -26.66 0.85
N ASP A 592 10.16 -26.99 1.92
CA ASP A 592 11.62 -27.06 2.01
C ASP A 592 12.16 -28.35 1.38
N PRO A 593 13.48 -28.48 1.16
CA PRO A 593 14.09 -29.69 0.65
C PRO A 593 13.76 -30.92 1.49
N THR A 594 13.39 -32.00 0.84
CA THR A 594 12.97 -33.25 1.47
C THR A 594 13.88 -34.40 1.10
N SER A 595 14.07 -35.36 2.02
CA SER A 595 14.91 -36.54 1.78
C SER A 595 14.31 -37.54 0.79
N GLY A 596 12.97 -37.52 0.59
CA GLY A 596 12.23 -38.43 -0.28
C GLY A 596 10.98 -37.81 -0.85
N MET A 597 10.28 -38.56 -1.70
CA MET A 597 8.94 -38.23 -2.17
C MET A 597 7.97 -38.17 -0.99
N GLN A 598 7.17 -37.15 -0.92
CA GLN A 598 6.12 -36.97 0.08
C GLN A 598 4.80 -36.58 -0.55
N ASP A 599 3.72 -36.88 0.12
CA ASP A 599 2.40 -36.42 -0.24
C ASP A 599 2.17 -35.02 0.35
N ILE A 600 1.94 -34.05 -0.52
CA ILE A 600 1.63 -32.66 -0.19
C ILE A 600 0.17 -32.44 -0.52
N PHE A 601 -0.61 -32.02 0.48
CA PHE A 601 -2.02 -31.73 0.29
C PHE A 601 -2.26 -30.22 0.33
N LEU A 602 -2.97 -29.70 -0.67
CA LEU A 602 -3.47 -28.33 -0.71
C LEU A 602 -5.00 -28.38 -0.79
N PRO A 603 -5.71 -27.75 0.12
CA PRO A 603 -7.16 -27.63 -0.01
C PRO A 603 -7.51 -26.72 -1.19
N VAL A 604 -8.68 -26.96 -1.77
CA VAL A 604 -9.29 -26.09 -2.78
C VAL A 604 -10.55 -25.46 -2.16
N PRO A 605 -10.40 -24.35 -1.43
CA PRO A 605 -11.49 -23.78 -0.63
C PRO A 605 -12.67 -23.27 -1.47
N ASP A 606 -12.40 -22.83 -2.69
CA ASP A 606 -13.38 -22.35 -3.66
C ASP A 606 -13.18 -23.03 -5.01
N PRO A 607 -13.72 -24.25 -5.18
CA PRO A 607 -13.53 -25.00 -6.42
C PRO A 607 -14.07 -24.30 -7.66
N ALA A 608 -15.15 -23.52 -7.52
CA ALA A 608 -15.77 -22.80 -8.63
C ALA A 608 -14.86 -21.72 -9.25
N ASN A 609 -13.96 -21.16 -8.45
CA ASN A 609 -13.02 -20.12 -8.86
C ASN A 609 -11.56 -20.60 -8.89
N ALA A 610 -11.28 -21.88 -8.65
CA ALA A 610 -9.93 -22.43 -8.73
C ALA A 610 -9.51 -22.62 -10.20
N ALA A 611 -8.49 -21.87 -10.65
CA ALA A 611 -8.06 -21.87 -12.05
C ALA A 611 -6.80 -22.70 -12.29
N MET A 612 -5.79 -22.53 -11.46
CA MET A 612 -4.45 -23.09 -11.66
C MET A 612 -3.85 -23.60 -10.36
N LEU A 613 -3.12 -24.72 -10.46
CA LEU A 613 -2.07 -25.03 -9.49
C LEU A 613 -0.78 -24.36 -9.98
N VAL A 614 -0.20 -23.50 -9.17
CA VAL A 614 1.02 -22.76 -9.48
C VAL A 614 2.18 -23.34 -8.70
N VAL A 615 3.32 -23.50 -9.36
CA VAL A 615 4.62 -23.81 -8.76
C VAL A 615 5.50 -22.57 -8.88
N ARG A 616 6.03 -22.07 -7.75
CA ARG A 616 6.90 -20.90 -7.78
C ARG A 616 8.13 -21.04 -6.89
N ASN A 617 9.14 -20.22 -7.18
CA ASN A 617 10.33 -20.11 -6.34
C ASN A 617 10.02 -19.29 -5.11
N THR A 618 10.25 -19.85 -3.91
CA THR A 618 10.10 -19.10 -2.66
C THR A 618 11.43 -18.95 -1.91
N ALA A 619 12.50 -19.55 -2.45
CA ALA A 619 13.83 -19.42 -1.89
C ALA A 619 14.34 -17.99 -1.95
N ALA A 620 14.93 -17.53 -0.84
CA ALA A 620 15.54 -16.22 -0.75
C ALA A 620 16.93 -16.18 -1.43
N GLY A 621 17.46 -14.99 -1.63
CA GLY A 621 18.86 -14.79 -2.01
C GLY A 621 19.20 -15.06 -3.46
N GLY A 622 18.22 -15.11 -4.39
CA GLY A 622 18.49 -15.42 -5.81
C GLY A 622 18.82 -16.90 -6.04
N THR A 623 18.47 -17.76 -5.11
CA THR A 623 18.66 -19.20 -5.21
C THR A 623 17.56 -19.82 -6.06
N GLN A 624 17.93 -20.59 -7.07
CA GLN A 624 16.99 -21.42 -7.81
C GLN A 624 16.54 -22.61 -6.97
N SER A 625 15.27 -22.95 -7.04
CA SER A 625 14.73 -24.15 -6.44
C SER A 625 14.56 -25.25 -7.50
N THR A 626 14.67 -26.50 -7.07
CA THR A 626 14.43 -27.65 -7.93
C THR A 626 13.46 -28.59 -7.24
N VAL A 627 12.40 -28.95 -7.95
CA VAL A 627 11.40 -29.91 -7.49
C VAL A 627 11.17 -31.02 -8.51
N VAL A 628 10.91 -32.22 -8.02
CA VAL A 628 10.46 -33.36 -8.82
C VAL A 628 9.04 -33.71 -8.41
N ILE A 629 8.14 -33.83 -9.38
CA ILE A 629 6.74 -34.19 -9.20
C ILE A 629 6.49 -35.52 -9.88
N GLU A 630 6.01 -36.50 -9.12
CA GLU A 630 5.63 -37.81 -9.59
C GLU A 630 4.16 -37.85 -10.02
N GLU A 631 3.29 -37.23 -9.23
CA GLU A 631 1.85 -37.19 -9.44
C GLU A 631 1.24 -35.92 -8.92
N ALA A 632 0.26 -35.41 -9.65
CA ALA A 632 -0.65 -34.37 -9.19
C ALA A 632 -2.09 -34.81 -9.44
N SER A 633 -2.97 -34.70 -8.47
CA SER A 633 -4.37 -35.15 -8.61
C SER A 633 -5.32 -34.36 -7.72
N LEU A 634 -6.56 -34.19 -8.18
CA LEU A 634 -7.68 -33.75 -7.36
C LEU A 634 -8.22 -34.94 -6.58
N VAL A 635 -8.41 -34.76 -5.29
CA VAL A 635 -8.88 -35.80 -4.38
C VAL A 635 -9.97 -35.25 -3.45
N SER A 636 -10.85 -36.13 -2.99
CA SER A 636 -11.83 -35.84 -1.95
C SER A 636 -11.70 -36.82 -0.79
N PRO A 637 -12.17 -36.49 0.42
CA PRO A 637 -12.45 -37.48 1.44
C PRO A 637 -13.34 -38.60 0.89
N PRO A 638 -13.30 -39.79 1.46
CA PRO A 638 -14.09 -40.93 1.01
C PRO A 638 -15.58 -40.68 0.99
#